data_22d8e78fa07b93404e40be8767789ebd
#
_entry.id   22d8e78fa07b93404e40be8767789ebd
#
_cell.length_a   1.000
_cell.length_b   1.000
_cell.length_c   1.000
_cell.angle_alpha   90.00
_cell.angle_beta   90.00
_cell.angle_gamma   90.00
#
_symmetry.space_group_name_H-M   'P 1'
#
loop_
_entity.id
_entity.type
_entity.pdbx_description
1 polymer ?
#
loop_
_entity_poly.entity_id
_entity_poly.type
_entity_poly.pdbx_seq_one_letter_code
_entity_poly.pdbx_strand_id
1 'polypeptide(L)'
;MLDTLMTFVKNILKTRTIPLILIYSVFSVVLVYKVFTMQVVRQEELTKNTVNNEEITRETKATRGNIYDCNGVLLASNRLSYNVTLQDYKAFKTDEEKNAMIIKLIRIIEVNGGKLYPEFYIEKDKKGKLRFTVEGTAESRFKRDAYMSTSIEKLTTAQRNATAAEVFEHLKHGKYMFDISDEYSIDDALKIMTIRFALLLNTYNRGNPILVATNVNEKIVAAVLENSSDLPGAEIAEHTYRYYNDSKYFAHIIGYTGNVNEGEIAEDKEHYYNTTDQIGKIGVEYSFEKYLRGKKGSEKATLNSDYYVTGVENISTPKAGDDIYLTIDSKLQKICYNILEKELAAILLSKIHNSASYGGKGKNAYDIKIPIYEVYNALFDNGAIDLERLEKKKAGKVEKAVFSKFKKEESSVLKKLKNLMQINSVSKERDNKTISEYMDYIYTYVKDEKLIDVTLVNEDDINFKDYIAHKKSLGEFLKYAVSNRWINLPKLDIGSEYLSTDEIYKILLNYIFDNITSDLQFKKIIYKNLIFNYEISGTEVSLILFSQGFLKEDEKAYRNLLNGSLSPYTFIKSKIKSLEITPANLALDPCSGSMVITNPNNGDVKALVTYPSYDNNKLANQIDAKYYAKLSTDGSYPLINRPCQQKTAPGSTFKMVSAAADLLTGAIGDHEKIYAKVLFTKTDKPAACWSNVPHGNIDIRTAIEVSCNYFFYEGGYRMSLDSEGKYNSKLGLEKLNKYAAMFGFKKGTTSGVELYEYEPSISDTDSVRSSIGQGSYAFTPTQIARYTAAIANKGTLNYLTVIKEIKDINGNTVKNTVSNSKNKKTPQVSLRPDVWSTIRDGMYLAVNGSRSSHKELFKKVKNLIAGKTGTAQFSKQRADHSLFTSYAPYKNPKISVTCVIPNGYTSGNAASAVADFYEYYFGDEDEEALNKKAVKEKVKNIIAD
;
A
#
# COMPACT_ATOMS: atom_id res chain seq x y z
N MET A 1 55.34 -99.91 2.88
CA MET A 1 54.48 -98.80 2.25
C MET A 1 54.20 -97.66 3.18
N LEU A 2 53.77 -97.93 4.45
CA LEU A 2 53.48 -96.80 5.42
C LEU A 2 54.78 -96.05 5.84
N ASP A 3 55.90 -96.72 6.02
CA ASP A 3 57.20 -96.13 6.37
C ASP A 3 57.77 -95.22 5.24
N THR A 4 57.53 -95.65 4.01
CA THR A 4 58.00 -94.82 2.81
C THR A 4 57.14 -93.57 2.69
N LEU A 5 55.84 -93.68 3.01
CA LEU A 5 54.93 -92.55 2.97
C LEU A 5 55.23 -91.57 4.11
N MET A 6 55.50 -92.05 5.30
CA MET A 6 55.92 -91.20 6.45
C MET A 6 57.23 -90.49 6.20
N THR A 7 58.20 -91.18 5.59
CA THR A 7 59.53 -90.61 5.25
C THR A 7 59.37 -89.54 4.15
N PHE A 8 58.51 -89.79 3.18
CA PHE A 8 58.16 -88.86 2.11
C PHE A 8 57.46 -87.58 2.70
N VAL A 9 56.47 -87.77 3.59
CA VAL A 9 55.75 -86.67 4.27
C VAL A 9 56.71 -85.91 5.18
N LYS A 10 57.65 -86.61 5.93
CA LYS A 10 58.64 -85.98 6.77
C LYS A 10 59.68 -85.17 5.96
N ASN A 11 60.04 -85.62 4.75
CA ASN A 11 60.97 -84.91 3.88
C ASN A 11 60.25 -83.66 3.24
N ILE A 12 58.99 -83.79 2.88
CA ILE A 12 58.18 -82.65 2.41
C ILE A 12 57.99 -81.59 3.50
N LEU A 13 57.75 -82.03 4.77
CA LEU A 13 57.61 -81.10 5.89
C LEU A 13 58.94 -80.41 6.29
N LYS A 14 60.12 -80.93 5.83
CA LYS A 14 61.40 -80.27 6.09
C LYS A 14 61.82 -79.23 5.03
N THR A 15 61.11 -79.16 3.89
CA THR A 15 61.38 -78.18 2.86
C THR A 15 60.77 -76.82 3.33
N ARG A 16 61.61 -75.79 3.37
CA ARG A 16 61.21 -74.39 3.78
C ARG A 16 60.05 -73.81 2.96
N THR A 17 59.71 -74.33 1.85
CA THR A 17 58.63 -73.93 0.96
C THR A 17 57.23 -74.38 1.40
N ILE A 18 57.07 -75.50 2.13
CA ILE A 18 55.78 -76.03 2.55
C ILE A 18 55.13 -75.14 3.66
N PRO A 19 55.85 -74.69 4.70
CA PRO A 19 55.27 -73.73 5.65
C PRO A 19 54.83 -72.40 4.98
N LEU A 20 55.61 -71.98 3.98
CA LEU A 20 55.30 -70.79 3.20
C LEU A 20 54.04 -70.98 2.36
N ILE A 21 53.88 -72.12 1.67
CA ILE A 21 52.64 -72.47 0.93
C ILE A 21 51.46 -72.58 1.89
N LEU A 22 51.61 -73.17 3.06
CA LEU A 22 50.52 -73.27 4.03
C LEU A 22 50.11 -71.90 4.58
N ILE A 23 51.08 -71.01 4.85
CA ILE A 23 50.81 -69.66 5.27
C ILE A 23 50.10 -68.91 4.15
N TYR A 24 50.58 -69.01 2.91
CA TYR A 24 49.89 -68.41 1.76
C TYR A 24 48.46 -68.95 1.51
N SER A 25 48.28 -70.32 1.68
CA SER A 25 46.96 -70.93 1.56
C SER A 25 46.00 -70.42 2.65
N VAL A 26 46.45 -70.32 3.92
CA VAL A 26 45.69 -69.79 5.01
C VAL A 26 45.34 -68.30 4.74
N PHE A 27 46.31 -67.48 4.28
CA PHE A 27 46.05 -66.09 3.86
C PHE A 27 45.06 -66.01 2.72
N SER A 28 45.18 -66.87 1.70
CA SER A 28 44.21 -66.95 0.58
C SER A 28 42.78 -67.28 1.04
N VAL A 29 42.67 -68.28 1.91
CA VAL A 29 41.35 -68.66 2.48
C VAL A 29 40.76 -67.53 3.32
N VAL A 30 41.57 -66.82 4.12
CA VAL A 30 41.16 -65.71 4.92
C VAL A 30 40.73 -64.53 3.99
N LEU A 31 41.47 -64.31 2.90
CA LEU A 31 41.11 -63.24 1.88
C LEU A 31 39.79 -63.57 1.15
N VAL A 32 39.66 -64.87 0.67
CA VAL A 32 38.41 -65.31 0.04
C VAL A 32 37.25 -65.23 1.02
N TYR A 33 37.46 -65.69 2.28
CA TYR A 33 36.41 -65.50 3.29
C TYR A 33 36.07 -64.04 3.58
N LYS A 34 37.03 -63.16 3.65
CA LYS A 34 36.79 -61.69 3.79
C LYS A 34 36.04 -61.13 2.59
N VAL A 35 36.46 -61.47 1.37
CA VAL A 35 35.80 -61.01 0.13
C VAL A 35 34.40 -61.61 0.04
N PHE A 36 34.21 -62.90 0.36
CA PHE A 36 32.85 -63.47 0.42
C PHE A 36 31.96 -62.81 1.47
N THR A 37 32.50 -62.53 2.66
CA THR A 37 31.73 -61.84 3.72
C THR A 37 31.39 -60.44 3.29
N MET A 38 32.27 -59.76 2.62
CA MET A 38 32.01 -58.38 2.12
C MET A 38 31.03 -58.37 0.92
N GLN A 39 31.17 -59.31 -0.03
CA GLN A 39 30.38 -59.29 -1.28
C GLN A 39 29.05 -60.03 -1.19
N VAL A 40 28.91 -61.03 -0.29
CA VAL A 40 27.69 -61.83 -0.21
C VAL A 40 26.96 -61.66 1.12
N VAL A 41 27.65 -61.72 2.27
CA VAL A 41 26.98 -61.66 3.59
C VAL A 41 26.65 -60.24 4.03
N ARG A 42 27.54 -59.29 3.69
CA ARG A 42 27.34 -57.87 4.02
C ARG A 42 27.07 -57.00 2.81
N GLN A 43 26.64 -57.61 1.68
CA GLN A 43 26.37 -56.86 0.46
C GLN A 43 25.37 -55.76 0.65
N GLU A 44 24.22 -56.00 1.33
CA GLU A 44 23.21 -54.98 1.58
C GLU A 44 23.70 -53.89 2.55
N GLU A 45 24.49 -54.27 3.57
CA GLU A 45 25.03 -53.29 4.55
C GLU A 45 26.14 -52.42 3.93
N LEU A 46 27.00 -53.03 3.11
CA LEU A 46 28.07 -52.32 2.43
C LEU A 46 27.56 -51.55 1.22
N THR A 47 26.55 -51.98 0.51
CA THR A 47 25.89 -51.22 -0.58
C THR A 47 25.14 -50.03 -0.03
N LYS A 48 24.48 -50.17 1.13
CA LYS A 48 23.89 -49.00 1.86
C LYS A 48 24.95 -48.01 2.33
N ASN A 49 26.15 -48.48 2.74
CA ASN A 49 27.22 -47.61 3.23
C ASN A 49 28.18 -47.11 2.10
N THR A 50 28.13 -47.65 0.88
CA THR A 50 28.93 -47.21 -0.28
C THR A 50 28.19 -46.31 -1.24
N VAL A 51 26.85 -46.27 -1.19
CA VAL A 51 26.08 -45.17 -1.78
C VAL A 51 26.28 -44.00 -0.82
N ASN A 52 27.05 -42.98 -1.24
CA ASN A 52 27.13 -41.71 -0.54
C ASN A 52 25.70 -41.08 -0.53
N ASN A 53 24.85 -41.59 0.34
CA ASN A 53 23.54 -41.03 0.58
C ASN A 53 23.73 -39.83 1.53
N GLU A 54 23.57 -38.64 1.00
CA GLU A 54 23.53 -37.43 1.80
C GLU A 54 22.10 -37.28 2.36
N GLU A 55 21.98 -37.15 3.67
CA GLU A 55 20.71 -36.91 4.32
C GLU A 55 20.54 -35.42 4.57
N ILE A 56 19.48 -34.83 4.04
CA ILE A 56 19.15 -33.45 4.27
C ILE A 56 17.81 -33.35 4.99
N THR A 57 17.71 -32.42 5.95
CA THR A 57 16.44 -32.10 6.59
C THR A 57 15.77 -30.97 5.80
N ARG A 58 14.55 -31.19 5.36
CA ARG A 58 13.70 -30.20 4.69
C ARG A 58 12.59 -29.76 5.62
N GLU A 59 12.26 -28.47 5.59
CA GLU A 59 11.07 -27.94 6.28
C GLU A 59 9.83 -28.17 5.44
N THR A 60 8.75 -28.64 6.07
CA THR A 60 7.41 -28.70 5.48
C THR A 60 6.57 -27.51 5.97
N LYS A 61 5.98 -26.76 5.02
CA LYS A 61 5.23 -25.53 5.35
C LYS A 61 3.92 -25.87 6.05
N ALA A 62 3.55 -25.05 7.03
CA ALA A 62 2.25 -25.12 7.69
C ALA A 62 1.19 -24.34 6.87
N THR A 63 -0.02 -24.83 6.89
CA THR A 63 -1.18 -24.08 6.35
C THR A 63 -1.50 -22.92 7.27
N ARG A 64 -1.65 -21.73 6.70
CA ARG A 64 -1.97 -20.51 7.44
C ARG A 64 -3.43 -20.55 7.94
N GLY A 65 -3.70 -20.04 9.16
CA GLY A 65 -5.05 -19.94 9.71
C GLY A 65 -5.97 -19.04 8.87
N ASN A 66 -7.26 -19.29 8.92
CA ASN A 66 -8.27 -18.50 8.21
C ASN A 66 -8.66 -17.25 9.00
N ILE A 67 -9.25 -16.26 8.31
CA ILE A 67 -9.81 -15.07 8.95
C ILE A 67 -11.29 -14.98 8.60
N TYR A 68 -12.12 -14.85 9.64
CA TYR A 68 -13.58 -14.77 9.56
C TYR A 68 -14.09 -13.45 10.11
N ASP A 69 -15.27 -13.03 9.65
CA ASP A 69 -16.02 -11.95 10.26
C ASP A 69 -16.66 -12.38 11.61
N CYS A 70 -17.40 -11.47 12.26
CA CYS A 70 -18.05 -11.76 13.55
C CYS A 70 -19.17 -12.82 13.46
N ASN A 71 -19.68 -13.12 12.27
CA ASN A 71 -20.74 -14.08 11.99
C ASN A 71 -20.21 -15.40 11.39
N GLY A 72 -18.89 -15.55 11.22
CA GLY A 72 -18.25 -16.72 10.62
C GLY A 72 -18.16 -16.68 9.10
N VAL A 73 -18.38 -15.53 8.46
CA VAL A 73 -18.16 -15.35 7.02
C VAL A 73 -16.65 -15.35 6.73
N LEU A 74 -16.22 -16.22 5.83
CA LEU A 74 -14.83 -16.39 5.46
C LEU A 74 -14.30 -15.18 4.67
N LEU A 75 -13.32 -14.47 5.22
CA LEU A 75 -12.71 -13.29 4.61
C LEU A 75 -11.33 -13.56 4.01
N ALA A 76 -10.52 -14.41 4.66
CA ALA A 76 -9.24 -14.84 4.12
C ALA A 76 -9.04 -16.34 4.32
N SER A 77 -8.59 -17.03 3.29
CA SER A 77 -8.40 -18.48 3.25
C SER A 77 -7.16 -18.87 2.45
N ASN A 78 -6.83 -20.13 2.49
CA ASN A 78 -5.81 -20.72 1.65
C ASN A 78 -6.48 -21.52 0.55
N ARG A 79 -6.09 -21.30 -0.72
CA ARG A 79 -6.57 -22.06 -1.87
C ARG A 79 -5.45 -22.95 -2.37
N LEU A 80 -5.78 -24.18 -2.68
CA LEU A 80 -4.84 -25.09 -3.34
C LEU A 80 -4.45 -24.53 -4.70
N SER A 81 -3.18 -24.61 -5.01
CA SER A 81 -2.59 -24.27 -6.28
C SER A 81 -1.40 -25.17 -6.56
N TYR A 82 -0.84 -25.02 -7.72
CA TYR A 82 0.32 -25.79 -8.16
C TYR A 82 1.45 -24.83 -8.52
N ASN A 83 2.68 -25.24 -8.16
CA ASN A 83 3.90 -24.59 -8.57
C ASN A 83 4.69 -25.51 -9.50
N VAL A 84 5.40 -24.92 -10.45
CA VAL A 84 6.43 -25.64 -11.21
C VAL A 84 7.73 -25.44 -10.48
N THR A 85 8.36 -26.53 -10.10
CA THR A 85 9.67 -26.57 -9.43
C THR A 85 10.71 -27.22 -10.33
N LEU A 86 11.98 -26.90 -10.10
CA LEU A 86 13.11 -27.52 -10.81
C LEU A 86 14.19 -27.89 -9.81
N GLN A 87 14.55 -29.16 -9.75
CA GLN A 87 15.65 -29.65 -8.96
C GLN A 87 16.91 -29.77 -9.82
N ASP A 88 18.03 -29.23 -9.34
CA ASP A 88 19.31 -29.33 -10.02
C ASP A 88 20.01 -30.66 -9.64
N TYR A 89 19.83 -31.69 -10.44
CA TYR A 89 20.58 -32.91 -10.33
C TYR A 89 21.39 -33.17 -11.61
N LYS A 90 22.39 -34.09 -11.53
CA LYS A 90 23.32 -34.37 -12.64
C LYS A 90 22.67 -35.22 -13.75
N ALA A 91 21.56 -34.78 -14.29
CA ALA A 91 20.85 -35.43 -15.39
C ALA A 91 21.46 -35.11 -16.76
N PHE A 92 22.08 -33.93 -16.87
CA PHE A 92 22.60 -33.40 -18.12
C PHE A 92 24.12 -33.57 -18.20
N LYS A 93 24.60 -33.96 -19.38
CA LYS A 93 26.05 -34.11 -19.64
C LYS A 93 26.68 -32.74 -20.03
N THR A 94 25.90 -31.87 -20.63
CA THR A 94 26.38 -30.55 -21.09
C THR A 94 25.45 -29.44 -20.62
N ASP A 95 25.96 -28.20 -20.54
CA ASP A 95 25.17 -27.00 -20.28
C ASP A 95 24.19 -26.69 -21.41
N GLU A 96 24.55 -27.07 -22.66
CA GLU A 96 23.68 -26.93 -23.83
C GLU A 96 22.38 -27.75 -23.69
N GLU A 97 22.49 -29.04 -23.31
CA GLU A 97 21.31 -29.87 -23.04
C GLU A 97 20.42 -29.30 -21.93
N LYS A 98 21.05 -28.81 -20.85
CA LYS A 98 20.37 -28.16 -19.74
C LYS A 98 19.66 -26.88 -20.16
N ASN A 99 20.32 -26.04 -20.96
CA ASN A 99 19.73 -24.80 -21.47
C ASN A 99 18.56 -25.08 -22.42
N ALA A 100 18.66 -26.11 -23.27
CA ALA A 100 17.59 -26.53 -24.16
C ALA A 100 16.35 -27.03 -23.41
N MET A 101 16.54 -27.79 -22.35
CA MET A 101 15.45 -28.20 -21.45
C MET A 101 14.80 -27.00 -20.77
N ILE A 102 15.59 -26.10 -20.20
CA ILE A 102 15.09 -24.91 -19.49
C ILE A 102 14.25 -24.03 -20.41
N ILE A 103 14.71 -23.75 -21.64
CA ILE A 103 13.91 -22.93 -22.56
C ILE A 103 12.64 -23.65 -23.00
N LYS A 104 12.64 -25.00 -23.13
CA LYS A 104 11.43 -25.78 -23.39
C LYS A 104 10.42 -25.63 -22.23
N LEU A 105 10.87 -25.76 -21.00
CA LEU A 105 10.02 -25.57 -19.80
C LEU A 105 9.44 -24.15 -19.76
N ILE A 106 10.27 -23.13 -19.99
CA ILE A 106 9.83 -21.73 -20.04
C ILE A 106 8.74 -21.51 -21.09
N ARG A 107 8.93 -22.05 -22.31
CA ARG A 107 7.95 -21.93 -23.39
C ARG A 107 6.62 -22.60 -23.05
N ILE A 108 6.64 -23.78 -22.40
CA ILE A 108 5.43 -24.45 -21.92
C ILE A 108 4.68 -23.54 -20.93
N ILE A 109 5.38 -22.92 -19.99
CA ILE A 109 4.79 -22.03 -19.00
C ILE A 109 4.17 -20.79 -19.68
N GLU A 110 4.94 -20.09 -20.53
CA GLU A 110 4.52 -18.82 -21.14
C GLU A 110 3.38 -18.99 -22.15
N VAL A 111 3.42 -20.03 -23.02
CA VAL A 111 2.36 -20.29 -24.01
C VAL A 111 1.02 -20.59 -23.33
N ASN A 112 1.05 -21.19 -22.15
CA ASN A 112 -0.15 -21.47 -21.36
C ASN A 112 -0.50 -20.35 -20.36
N GLY A 113 0.11 -19.15 -20.50
CA GLY A 113 -0.24 -17.94 -19.76
C GLY A 113 0.41 -17.80 -18.37
N GLY A 114 1.38 -18.64 -18.05
CA GLY A 114 2.18 -18.52 -16.82
C GLY A 114 3.30 -17.48 -16.93
N LYS A 115 3.92 -17.19 -15.80
CA LYS A 115 5.09 -16.30 -15.69
C LYS A 115 6.17 -16.97 -14.87
N LEU A 116 7.43 -16.62 -15.13
CA LEU A 116 8.54 -17.04 -14.31
C LEU A 116 8.49 -16.39 -12.94
N TYR A 117 8.85 -17.15 -11.91
CA TYR A 117 8.90 -16.68 -10.52
C TYR A 117 10.27 -16.07 -10.14
N PRO A 118 11.43 -16.65 -10.52
CA PRO A 118 12.72 -16.09 -10.14
C PRO A 118 12.94 -14.71 -10.75
N GLU A 119 13.58 -13.83 -9.97
CA GLU A 119 13.97 -12.50 -10.43
C GLU A 119 15.38 -12.53 -11.02
N PHE A 120 15.56 -11.74 -12.08
CA PHE A 120 16.87 -11.51 -12.69
C PHE A 120 17.03 -10.03 -12.97
N TYR A 121 18.12 -9.45 -12.52
CA TYR A 121 18.25 -7.99 -12.43
C TYR A 121 18.91 -7.33 -13.65
N ILE A 122 18.85 -7.97 -14.82
CA ILE A 122 19.18 -7.41 -16.11
C ILE A 122 17.99 -7.50 -17.04
N GLU A 123 17.62 -6.41 -17.69
CA GLU A 123 16.59 -6.37 -18.72
C GLU A 123 17.04 -5.64 -19.97
N LYS A 124 16.31 -5.82 -21.07
CA LYS A 124 16.51 -5.08 -22.32
C LYS A 124 15.59 -3.86 -22.35
N ASP A 125 16.14 -2.67 -22.55
CA ASP A 125 15.38 -1.45 -22.69
C ASP A 125 14.64 -1.38 -24.05
N LYS A 126 13.83 -0.33 -24.27
CA LYS A 126 13.10 -0.11 -25.52
C LYS A 126 14.00 0.11 -26.74
N LYS A 127 15.27 0.46 -26.53
CA LYS A 127 16.29 0.66 -27.59
C LYS A 127 17.12 -0.61 -27.84
N GLY A 128 16.87 -1.70 -27.07
CA GLY A 128 17.60 -2.96 -27.18
C GLY A 128 18.88 -3.04 -26.35
N LYS A 129 19.21 -2.00 -25.56
CA LYS A 129 20.39 -1.97 -24.67
C LYS A 129 20.08 -2.68 -23.36
N LEU A 130 21.02 -3.49 -22.86
CA LEU A 130 20.90 -4.14 -21.54
C LEU A 130 21.15 -3.12 -20.43
N ARG A 131 20.32 -3.18 -19.37
CA ARG A 131 20.45 -2.35 -18.18
C ARG A 131 20.13 -3.14 -16.92
N PHE A 132 20.65 -2.69 -15.79
CA PHE A 132 20.22 -3.20 -14.50
C PHE A 132 18.82 -2.68 -14.15
N THR A 133 18.03 -3.53 -13.49
CA THR A 133 16.71 -3.18 -12.93
C THR A 133 16.81 -2.72 -11.49
N VAL A 134 17.99 -2.78 -10.89
CA VAL A 134 18.30 -2.42 -9.50
C VAL A 134 19.51 -1.50 -9.46
N GLU A 135 19.61 -0.70 -8.39
CA GLU A 135 20.70 0.26 -8.17
C GLU A 135 21.33 0.12 -6.78
N GLY A 136 22.53 0.70 -6.61
CA GLY A 136 23.20 0.83 -5.32
C GLY A 136 23.59 -0.51 -4.70
N THR A 137 23.20 -0.75 -3.44
CA THR A 137 23.57 -1.98 -2.73
C THR A 137 22.97 -3.24 -3.37
N ALA A 138 21.76 -3.14 -3.93
CA ALA A 138 21.12 -4.27 -4.61
C ALA A 138 21.88 -4.68 -5.89
N GLU A 139 22.32 -3.71 -6.69
CA GLU A 139 23.18 -3.94 -7.84
C GLU A 139 24.52 -4.56 -7.42
N SER A 140 25.14 -4.04 -6.36
CA SER A 140 26.40 -4.56 -5.84
C SER A 140 26.27 -6.00 -5.35
N ARG A 141 25.15 -6.36 -4.72
CA ARG A 141 24.84 -7.76 -4.33
C ARG A 141 24.66 -8.65 -5.56
N PHE A 142 23.89 -8.20 -6.54
CA PHE A 142 23.72 -8.95 -7.79
C PHE A 142 25.07 -9.22 -8.48
N LYS A 143 25.94 -8.21 -8.58
CA LYS A 143 27.31 -8.38 -9.13
C LYS A 143 28.14 -9.35 -8.29
N ARG A 144 28.09 -9.26 -6.94
CA ARG A 144 28.74 -10.22 -6.06
C ARG A 144 28.35 -11.66 -6.42
N ASP A 145 27.06 -11.90 -6.58
CA ASP A 145 26.52 -13.24 -6.85
C ASP A 145 26.83 -13.70 -8.29
N ALA A 146 26.73 -12.80 -9.27
CA ALA A 146 27.06 -13.09 -10.65
C ALA A 146 28.55 -13.44 -10.85
N TYR A 147 29.44 -12.81 -10.11
CA TYR A 147 30.87 -13.13 -10.11
C TYR A 147 31.29 -14.17 -9.06
N MET A 148 30.30 -14.81 -8.39
CA MET A 148 30.52 -15.81 -7.33
C MET A 148 31.51 -15.36 -6.24
N SER A 149 31.51 -14.06 -5.92
CA SER A 149 32.35 -13.50 -4.88
C SER A 149 31.74 -13.73 -3.49
N THR A 150 32.58 -13.98 -2.50
CA THR A 150 32.15 -14.27 -1.12
C THR A 150 31.66 -13.01 -0.38
N SER A 151 32.01 -11.79 -0.86
CA SER A 151 31.49 -10.53 -0.32
C SER A 151 31.61 -9.40 -1.36
N ILE A 152 30.86 -8.31 -1.15
CA ILE A 152 30.91 -7.12 -2.03
C ILE A 152 32.30 -6.47 -2.01
N GLU A 153 32.97 -6.48 -0.86
CA GLU A 153 34.30 -5.89 -0.67
C GLU A 153 35.38 -6.61 -1.48
N LYS A 154 35.19 -7.90 -1.76
CA LYS A 154 36.14 -8.72 -2.53
C LYS A 154 35.98 -8.62 -4.04
N LEU A 155 34.94 -7.94 -4.52
CA LEU A 155 34.82 -7.62 -5.93
C LEU A 155 36.00 -6.76 -6.37
N THR A 156 36.61 -7.08 -7.51
CA THR A 156 37.61 -6.22 -8.16
C THR A 156 36.98 -4.91 -8.62
N THR A 157 37.78 -3.88 -8.87
CA THR A 157 37.31 -2.61 -9.41
C THR A 157 36.58 -2.79 -10.74
N ALA A 158 37.08 -3.65 -11.63
CA ALA A 158 36.40 -3.98 -12.88
C ALA A 158 35.02 -4.60 -12.67
N GLN A 159 34.90 -5.56 -11.74
CA GLN A 159 33.62 -6.22 -11.41
C GLN A 159 32.62 -5.28 -10.76
N ARG A 160 33.07 -4.35 -9.91
CA ARG A 160 32.20 -3.33 -9.30
C ARG A 160 31.61 -2.38 -10.34
N ASN A 161 32.45 -1.97 -11.30
CA ASN A 161 32.07 -1.00 -12.33
C ASN A 161 31.51 -1.65 -13.60
N ALA A 162 31.38 -3.01 -13.62
CA ALA A 162 30.86 -3.71 -14.78
C ALA A 162 29.44 -3.26 -15.14
N THR A 163 29.24 -3.01 -16.43
CA THR A 163 27.93 -2.71 -17.02
C THR A 163 27.02 -3.93 -17.06
N ALA A 164 25.71 -3.73 -17.25
CA ALA A 164 24.78 -4.85 -17.41
C ALA A 164 25.14 -5.76 -18.60
N ALA A 165 25.69 -5.21 -19.67
CA ALA A 165 26.14 -5.98 -20.82
C ALA A 165 27.37 -6.86 -20.48
N GLU A 166 28.32 -6.33 -19.73
CA GLU A 166 29.53 -7.11 -19.31
C GLU A 166 29.15 -8.22 -18.34
N VAL A 167 28.23 -7.98 -17.41
CA VAL A 167 27.71 -9.03 -16.49
C VAL A 167 26.94 -10.08 -17.28
N PHE A 168 26.11 -9.67 -18.24
CA PHE A 168 25.38 -10.58 -19.13
C PHE A 168 26.34 -11.49 -19.90
N GLU A 169 27.38 -10.95 -20.56
CA GLU A 169 28.38 -11.75 -21.30
C GLU A 169 29.18 -12.66 -20.36
N HIS A 170 29.52 -12.19 -19.15
CA HIS A 170 30.15 -13.02 -18.15
C HIS A 170 29.30 -14.25 -17.76
N LEU A 171 28.01 -14.05 -17.50
CA LEU A 171 27.10 -15.16 -17.18
C LEU A 171 26.84 -16.06 -18.38
N LYS A 172 26.88 -15.52 -19.60
CA LYS A 172 26.64 -16.25 -20.85
C LYS A 172 27.79 -17.18 -21.19
N HIS A 173 29.04 -16.66 -21.22
CA HIS A 173 30.23 -17.33 -21.74
C HIS A 173 31.40 -17.39 -20.75
N GLY A 174 31.26 -16.90 -19.52
CA GLY A 174 32.33 -16.89 -18.54
C GLY A 174 32.75 -18.34 -18.16
N LYS A 175 34.00 -18.49 -17.76
CA LYS A 175 34.53 -19.80 -17.33
C LYS A 175 33.72 -20.35 -16.16
N TYR A 176 33.16 -21.54 -16.32
CA TYR A 176 32.25 -22.20 -15.35
C TYR A 176 30.90 -21.54 -15.18
N MET A 177 30.47 -20.71 -16.14
CA MET A 177 29.15 -20.10 -16.15
C MET A 177 28.14 -20.94 -16.97
N PHE A 178 27.18 -20.31 -17.65
CA PHE A 178 26.00 -21.00 -18.15
C PHE A 178 26.16 -21.59 -19.57
N ASP A 179 27.18 -21.22 -20.30
CA ASP A 179 27.48 -21.61 -21.68
C ASP A 179 26.23 -21.58 -22.58
N ILE A 180 25.64 -20.38 -22.70
CA ILE A 180 24.41 -20.15 -23.48
C ILE A 180 24.81 -19.85 -24.93
N SER A 181 24.40 -20.70 -25.89
CA SER A 181 24.68 -20.54 -27.32
C SER A 181 24.25 -19.18 -27.87
N ASP A 182 25.04 -18.64 -28.81
CA ASP A 182 24.72 -17.40 -29.54
C ASP A 182 23.51 -17.51 -30.47
N GLU A 183 23.02 -18.72 -30.71
CA GLU A 183 21.80 -18.96 -31.51
C GLU A 183 20.52 -18.51 -30.78
N TYR A 184 20.56 -18.40 -29.45
CA TYR A 184 19.43 -17.87 -28.69
C TYR A 184 19.33 -16.34 -28.85
N SER A 185 18.11 -15.86 -29.02
CA SER A 185 17.84 -14.41 -28.94
C SER A 185 18.25 -13.87 -27.56
N ILE A 186 18.57 -12.57 -27.48
CA ILE A 186 18.85 -11.91 -26.18
C ILE A 186 17.70 -12.14 -25.19
N ASP A 187 16.45 -12.13 -25.66
CA ASP A 187 15.28 -12.35 -24.82
C ASP A 187 15.21 -13.80 -24.28
N ASP A 188 15.51 -14.81 -25.11
CA ASP A 188 15.57 -16.21 -24.68
C ASP A 188 16.78 -16.45 -23.76
N ALA A 189 17.93 -15.85 -24.05
CA ALA A 189 19.12 -15.94 -23.21
C ALA A 189 18.86 -15.34 -21.81
N LEU A 190 18.21 -14.19 -21.70
CA LEU A 190 17.80 -13.60 -20.42
C LEU A 190 16.87 -14.53 -19.62
N LYS A 191 15.93 -15.18 -20.28
CA LYS A 191 15.03 -16.15 -19.64
C LYS A 191 15.76 -17.38 -19.13
N ILE A 192 16.68 -17.95 -19.95
CA ILE A 192 17.53 -19.07 -19.52
C ILE A 192 18.38 -18.64 -18.31
N MET A 193 19.01 -17.46 -18.38
CA MET A 193 19.79 -16.90 -17.27
C MET A 193 18.98 -16.76 -15.99
N THR A 194 17.71 -16.36 -16.08
CA THR A 194 16.82 -16.25 -14.92
C THR A 194 16.76 -17.56 -14.14
N ILE A 195 16.56 -18.68 -14.80
CA ILE A 195 16.49 -20.00 -14.15
C ILE A 195 17.90 -20.48 -13.75
N ARG A 196 18.91 -20.33 -14.64
CA ARG A 196 20.29 -20.75 -14.34
C ARG A 196 20.87 -19.98 -13.14
N PHE A 197 20.58 -18.68 -13.03
CA PHE A 197 21.00 -17.87 -11.90
C PHE A 197 20.32 -18.28 -10.59
N ALA A 198 19.03 -18.60 -10.63
CA ALA A 198 18.34 -19.16 -9.47
C ALA A 198 18.94 -20.50 -9.02
N LEU A 199 19.30 -21.37 -9.95
CA LEU A 199 20.01 -22.62 -9.65
C LEU A 199 21.42 -22.37 -9.10
N LEU A 200 22.12 -21.36 -9.61
CA LEU A 200 23.45 -20.95 -9.10
C LEU A 200 23.36 -20.51 -7.64
N LEU A 201 22.40 -19.67 -7.30
CA LEU A 201 22.16 -19.24 -5.91
C LEU A 201 21.77 -20.39 -4.98
N ASN A 202 21.14 -21.44 -5.52
CA ASN A 202 20.74 -22.64 -4.78
C ASN A 202 21.86 -23.73 -4.69
N THR A 203 23.09 -23.43 -5.12
CA THR A 203 24.17 -24.42 -5.23
C THR A 203 24.48 -25.13 -3.91
N TYR A 204 24.36 -24.45 -2.77
CA TYR A 204 24.56 -25.04 -1.44
C TYR A 204 23.36 -25.82 -0.90
N ASN A 205 22.18 -25.73 -1.59
CA ASN A 205 20.94 -26.38 -1.23
C ASN A 205 20.40 -27.25 -2.37
N ARG A 206 21.23 -27.90 -3.15
CA ARG A 206 20.87 -28.65 -4.37
C ARG A 206 19.78 -29.70 -4.15
N GLY A 207 19.70 -30.25 -2.94
CA GLY A 207 18.64 -31.17 -2.58
C GLY A 207 17.25 -30.53 -2.50
N ASN A 208 17.13 -29.20 -2.47
CA ASN A 208 15.85 -28.50 -2.51
C ASN A 208 15.61 -27.94 -3.92
N PRO A 209 14.41 -28.17 -4.51
CA PRO A 209 14.06 -27.61 -5.80
C PRO A 209 13.90 -26.08 -5.73
N ILE A 210 14.23 -25.38 -6.82
CA ILE A 210 13.87 -23.97 -6.98
C ILE A 210 12.44 -23.85 -7.50
N LEU A 211 11.77 -22.71 -7.21
CA LEU A 211 10.47 -22.35 -7.79
C LEU A 211 10.72 -21.74 -9.18
N VAL A 212 10.12 -22.32 -10.23
CA VAL A 212 10.19 -21.82 -11.61
C VAL A 212 8.96 -20.95 -11.94
N ALA A 213 7.78 -21.41 -11.57
CA ALA A 213 6.53 -20.67 -11.70
C ALA A 213 5.59 -21.01 -10.55
N THR A 214 4.81 -20.05 -10.10
CA THR A 214 3.88 -20.19 -8.98
C THR A 214 2.45 -19.96 -9.43
N ASN A 215 1.50 -20.57 -8.72
CA ASN A 215 0.07 -20.43 -8.95
C ASN A 215 -0.30 -20.71 -10.42
N VAL A 216 0.21 -21.82 -10.95
CA VAL A 216 0.02 -22.19 -12.34
C VAL A 216 -1.36 -22.83 -12.57
N ASN A 217 -1.92 -22.62 -13.76
CA ASN A 217 -3.21 -23.16 -14.15
C ASN A 217 -3.08 -24.63 -14.57
N GLU A 218 -4.24 -25.33 -14.66
CA GLU A 218 -4.32 -26.75 -15.01
C GLU A 218 -3.68 -27.08 -16.37
N LYS A 219 -3.67 -26.13 -17.33
CA LYS A 219 -3.03 -26.34 -18.65
C LYS A 219 -1.52 -26.47 -18.53
N ILE A 220 -0.91 -25.64 -17.65
CA ILE A 220 0.53 -25.73 -17.39
C ILE A 220 0.84 -27.05 -16.66
N VAL A 221 0.04 -27.41 -15.65
CA VAL A 221 0.17 -28.68 -14.93
C VAL A 221 0.16 -29.86 -15.89
N ALA A 222 -0.87 -29.96 -16.76
CA ALA A 222 -1.00 -31.02 -17.74
C ALA A 222 0.19 -31.03 -18.71
N ALA A 223 0.56 -29.87 -19.26
CA ALA A 223 1.64 -29.79 -20.25
C ALA A 223 3.03 -30.16 -19.65
N VAL A 224 3.30 -29.81 -18.39
CA VAL A 224 4.55 -30.21 -17.72
C VAL A 224 4.57 -31.71 -17.45
N LEU A 225 3.45 -32.28 -16.97
CA LEU A 225 3.34 -33.71 -16.71
C LEU A 225 3.43 -34.55 -18.02
N GLU A 226 2.78 -34.12 -19.10
CA GLU A 226 2.87 -34.77 -20.42
C GLU A 226 4.29 -34.78 -21.00
N ASN A 227 5.10 -33.76 -20.72
CA ASN A 227 6.47 -33.61 -21.17
C ASN A 227 7.51 -34.03 -20.13
N SER A 228 7.13 -34.73 -19.06
CA SER A 228 8.02 -35.02 -17.91
C SER A 228 9.30 -35.79 -18.32
N SER A 229 9.21 -36.68 -19.35
CA SER A 229 10.40 -37.38 -19.88
C SER A 229 11.48 -36.45 -20.48
N ASP A 230 11.04 -35.30 -21.03
CA ASP A 230 11.92 -34.33 -21.69
C ASP A 230 12.27 -33.16 -20.76
N LEU A 231 11.72 -33.16 -19.55
CA LEU A 231 11.89 -32.11 -18.53
C LEU A 231 12.48 -32.70 -17.23
N PRO A 232 13.64 -33.36 -17.29
CA PRO A 232 14.22 -33.98 -16.08
C PRO A 232 14.48 -32.93 -14.97
N GLY A 233 13.97 -33.25 -13.77
CA GLY A 233 14.06 -32.36 -12.59
C GLY A 233 12.93 -31.37 -12.47
N ALA A 234 12.10 -31.18 -13.50
CA ALA A 234 10.91 -30.34 -13.39
C ALA A 234 9.75 -31.14 -12.78
N GLU A 235 9.15 -30.61 -11.73
CA GLU A 235 8.06 -31.27 -11.00
C GLU A 235 6.91 -30.27 -10.73
N ILE A 236 5.72 -30.82 -10.54
CA ILE A 236 4.55 -30.07 -10.07
C ILE A 236 4.43 -30.29 -8.56
N ALA A 237 4.63 -29.23 -7.80
CA ALA A 237 4.46 -29.23 -6.36
C ALA A 237 3.13 -28.61 -5.97
N GLU A 238 2.36 -29.29 -5.13
CA GLU A 238 1.17 -28.69 -4.51
C GLU A 238 1.59 -27.55 -3.57
N HIS A 239 0.88 -26.47 -3.63
CA HIS A 239 1.09 -25.30 -2.80
C HIS A 239 -0.24 -24.66 -2.44
N THR A 240 -0.30 -23.97 -1.30
CA THR A 240 -1.44 -23.14 -0.93
C THR A 240 -1.07 -21.67 -1.07
N TYR A 241 -1.92 -20.88 -1.73
CA TYR A 241 -1.77 -19.45 -1.79
C TYR A 241 -2.86 -18.73 -1.01
N ARG A 242 -2.50 -17.60 -0.41
CA ARG A 242 -3.42 -16.78 0.37
C ARG A 242 -4.40 -16.06 -0.54
N TYR A 243 -5.68 -16.14 -0.21
CA TYR A 243 -6.76 -15.52 -0.98
C TYR A 243 -7.72 -14.75 -0.07
N TYR A 244 -8.13 -13.57 -0.52
CA TYR A 244 -8.99 -12.65 0.21
C TYR A 244 -10.32 -12.47 -0.51
N ASN A 245 -11.40 -12.84 0.16
CA ASN A 245 -12.75 -12.66 -0.35
C ASN A 245 -13.15 -11.19 -0.22
N ASP A 246 -13.89 -10.67 -1.23
CA ASP A 246 -14.38 -9.29 -1.22
C ASP A 246 -13.30 -8.23 -0.91
N SER A 247 -12.11 -8.49 -1.40
CA SER A 247 -10.82 -7.83 -1.15
C SER A 247 -10.92 -6.31 -0.93
N LYS A 248 -11.55 -5.56 -1.86
CA LYS A 248 -11.64 -4.09 -1.78
C LYS A 248 -12.30 -3.54 -0.49
N TYR A 249 -13.14 -4.34 0.16
CA TYR A 249 -13.82 -3.88 1.37
C TYR A 249 -13.01 -4.11 2.65
N PHE A 250 -12.06 -5.06 2.60
CA PHE A 250 -11.35 -5.54 3.81
C PHE A 250 -9.83 -5.36 3.74
N ALA A 251 -9.27 -4.91 2.61
CA ALA A 251 -7.83 -4.84 2.40
C ALA A 251 -7.07 -4.10 3.52
N HIS A 252 -7.60 -2.99 4.01
CA HIS A 252 -6.98 -2.20 5.07
C HIS A 252 -7.10 -2.81 6.48
N ILE A 253 -8.05 -3.74 6.68
CA ILE A 253 -8.25 -4.43 7.95
C ILE A 253 -7.38 -5.69 7.96
N ILE A 254 -7.56 -6.53 6.95
CA ILE A 254 -6.90 -7.83 6.87
C ILE A 254 -5.42 -7.67 6.49
N GLY A 255 -5.13 -6.79 5.54
CA GLY A 255 -3.79 -6.67 4.96
C GLY A 255 -3.54 -7.73 3.88
N TYR A 256 -2.28 -8.11 3.72
CA TYR A 256 -1.86 -9.15 2.77
C TYR A 256 -0.55 -9.80 3.22
N THR A 257 -0.28 -11.00 2.68
CA THR A 257 0.98 -11.74 2.87
C THR A 257 1.92 -11.49 1.70
N GLY A 258 3.22 -11.55 1.95
CA GLY A 258 4.26 -11.44 0.92
C GLY A 258 5.53 -12.16 1.32
N ASN A 259 6.48 -12.28 0.38
CA ASN A 259 7.74 -12.93 0.64
C ASN A 259 8.52 -12.23 1.76
N VAL A 260 9.17 -13.01 2.61
CA VAL A 260 10.03 -12.50 3.67
C VAL A 260 11.24 -11.80 3.06
N ASN A 261 11.62 -10.66 3.60
CA ASN A 261 12.85 -9.95 3.20
C ASN A 261 13.98 -10.15 4.20
N GLU A 262 15.21 -9.77 3.83
CA GLU A 262 16.40 -9.96 4.67
C GLU A 262 16.29 -9.24 6.03
N GLY A 263 15.65 -8.07 6.09
CA GLY A 263 15.44 -7.34 7.34
C GLY A 263 14.51 -8.09 8.29
N GLU A 264 13.40 -8.63 7.76
CA GLU A 264 12.43 -9.44 8.53
C GLU A 264 13.07 -10.75 9.04
N ILE A 265 13.96 -11.38 8.25
CA ILE A 265 14.73 -12.56 8.70
C ILE A 265 15.69 -12.16 9.82
N ALA A 266 16.38 -11.02 9.69
CA ALA A 266 17.33 -10.55 10.72
C ALA A 266 16.64 -10.18 12.05
N GLU A 267 15.38 -9.74 11.99
CA GLU A 267 14.56 -9.42 13.16
C GLU A 267 13.88 -10.65 13.79
N ASP A 268 13.84 -11.78 13.08
CA ASP A 268 13.20 -13.03 13.55
C ASP A 268 14.05 -13.74 14.63
N LYS A 269 13.75 -13.45 15.88
CA LYS A 269 14.41 -14.06 17.05
C LYS A 269 14.10 -15.56 17.22
N GLU A 270 13.04 -16.06 16.60
CA GLU A 270 12.62 -17.47 16.68
C GLU A 270 13.26 -18.31 15.57
N HIS A 271 13.97 -17.68 14.62
CA HIS A 271 14.57 -18.33 13.44
C HIS A 271 13.57 -19.21 12.66
N TYR A 272 12.33 -18.74 12.58
CA TYR A 272 11.24 -19.43 11.93
C TYR A 272 11.27 -19.28 10.41
N TYR A 273 11.71 -18.09 9.91
CA TYR A 273 11.61 -17.74 8.49
C TYR A 273 12.89 -18.02 7.70
N ASN A 274 12.69 -18.45 6.47
CA ASN A 274 13.72 -18.51 5.44
C ASN A 274 13.27 -17.67 4.22
N THR A 275 14.15 -17.50 3.24
CA THR A 275 13.92 -16.66 2.05
C THR A 275 12.73 -17.08 1.18
N THR A 276 12.23 -18.31 1.34
CA THR A 276 11.10 -18.86 0.56
C THR A 276 9.76 -18.77 1.29
N ASP A 277 9.77 -18.25 2.51
CA ASP A 277 8.56 -18.14 3.32
C ASP A 277 7.77 -16.87 3.03
N GLN A 278 6.53 -16.88 3.47
CA GLN A 278 5.64 -15.74 3.43
C GLN A 278 5.30 -15.27 4.84
N ILE A 279 5.16 -13.95 4.99
CA ILE A 279 4.81 -13.27 6.23
C ILE A 279 3.70 -12.28 5.97
N GLY A 280 2.87 -11.98 6.97
CA GLY A 280 1.93 -10.87 6.93
C GLY A 280 2.66 -9.53 6.87
N LYS A 281 2.32 -8.70 5.88
CA LYS A 281 3.00 -7.41 5.65
C LYS A 281 2.33 -6.25 6.38
N ILE A 282 1.02 -6.23 6.43
CA ILE A 282 0.22 -5.19 7.09
C ILE A 282 -1.08 -5.79 7.64
N GLY A 283 -1.83 -5.01 8.41
CA GLY A 283 -3.15 -5.38 8.90
C GLY A 283 -3.14 -6.51 9.92
N VAL A 284 -4.25 -7.26 9.99
CA VAL A 284 -4.41 -8.43 10.87
C VAL A 284 -3.40 -9.53 10.50
N GLU A 285 -3.09 -9.69 9.21
CA GLU A 285 -2.07 -10.64 8.74
C GLU A 285 -0.72 -10.38 9.41
N TYR A 286 -0.31 -9.11 9.57
CA TYR A 286 0.93 -8.71 10.27
C TYR A 286 0.79 -8.79 11.78
N SER A 287 -0.25 -8.16 12.34
CA SER A 287 -0.39 -8.01 13.80
C SER A 287 -0.61 -9.34 14.53
N PHE A 288 -1.12 -10.35 13.81
CA PHE A 288 -1.41 -11.68 14.35
C PHE A 288 -0.65 -12.80 13.63
N GLU A 289 0.46 -12.46 12.98
CA GLU A 289 1.34 -13.38 12.26
C GLU A 289 1.64 -14.64 13.07
N LYS A 290 2.00 -14.49 14.36
CA LYS A 290 2.38 -15.59 15.24
C LYS A 290 1.27 -16.65 15.43
N TYR A 291 0.00 -16.25 15.34
CA TYR A 291 -1.14 -17.16 15.40
C TYR A 291 -1.44 -17.76 14.04
N LEU A 292 -1.40 -16.94 13.00
CA LEU A 292 -1.79 -17.33 11.64
C LEU A 292 -0.78 -18.26 10.97
N ARG A 293 0.55 -18.09 11.19
CA ARG A 293 1.60 -18.80 10.44
C ARG A 293 1.68 -20.31 10.70
N GLY A 294 1.12 -20.79 11.85
CA GLY A 294 1.24 -22.17 12.27
C GLY A 294 2.63 -22.58 12.75
N LYS A 295 2.91 -23.87 12.72
CA LYS A 295 4.24 -24.44 13.03
C LYS A 295 4.68 -25.34 11.90
N LYS A 296 5.86 -25.09 11.34
CA LYS A 296 6.47 -25.92 10.31
C LYS A 296 6.68 -27.34 10.81
N GLY A 297 6.58 -28.29 9.91
CA GLY A 297 7.05 -29.65 10.09
C GLY A 297 8.44 -29.83 9.50
N SER A 298 8.95 -31.04 9.58
CA SER A 298 10.24 -31.40 8.99
C SER A 298 10.22 -32.82 8.44
N GLU A 299 10.91 -33.01 7.33
CA GLU A 299 11.12 -34.28 6.67
C GLU A 299 12.61 -34.51 6.39
N LYS A 300 13.02 -35.75 6.39
CA LYS A 300 14.39 -36.17 6.07
C LYS A 300 14.38 -36.72 4.66
N ALA A 301 15.06 -36.05 3.74
CA ALA A 301 15.24 -36.51 2.39
C ALA A 301 16.63 -37.18 2.23
N THR A 302 16.65 -38.36 1.63
CA THR A 302 17.89 -39.08 1.31
C THR A 302 18.24 -38.82 -0.16
N LEU A 303 19.43 -38.27 -0.41
CA LEU A 303 19.94 -37.95 -1.73
C LEU A 303 20.99 -39.00 -2.17
N ASN A 304 20.97 -39.39 -3.43
CA ASN A 304 22.07 -40.15 -4.00
C ASN A 304 23.26 -39.24 -4.41
N SER A 305 24.33 -39.80 -4.94
CA SER A 305 25.54 -39.09 -5.42
C SER A 305 25.27 -38.07 -6.52
N ASP A 306 24.12 -38.13 -7.17
CA ASP A 306 23.70 -37.23 -8.23
C ASP A 306 22.70 -36.17 -7.73
N TYR A 307 22.50 -36.07 -6.41
CA TYR A 307 21.54 -35.20 -5.74
C TYR A 307 20.06 -35.50 -5.99
N TYR A 308 19.75 -36.69 -6.52
CA TYR A 308 18.38 -37.17 -6.70
C TYR A 308 17.82 -37.71 -5.38
N VAL A 309 16.57 -37.35 -5.05
CA VAL A 309 15.89 -37.81 -3.83
C VAL A 309 15.46 -39.25 -3.99
N THR A 310 16.02 -40.14 -3.20
CA THR A 310 15.73 -41.60 -3.24
C THR A 310 14.75 -42.03 -2.16
N GLY A 311 14.52 -41.23 -1.14
CA GLY A 311 13.57 -41.51 -0.06
C GLY A 311 13.25 -40.27 0.77
N VAL A 312 12.06 -40.24 1.36
CA VAL A 312 11.60 -39.18 2.25
C VAL A 312 10.98 -39.80 3.49
N GLU A 313 11.40 -39.38 4.68
CA GLU A 313 10.88 -39.78 5.98
C GLU A 313 10.35 -38.56 6.73
N ASN A 314 9.12 -38.61 7.21
CA ASN A 314 8.53 -37.53 8.02
C ASN A 314 9.09 -37.58 9.45
N ILE A 315 9.75 -36.48 9.87
CA ILE A 315 10.24 -36.30 11.26
C ILE A 315 9.15 -35.69 12.13
N SER A 316 8.53 -34.62 11.62
CA SER A 316 7.42 -33.95 12.30
C SER A 316 6.39 -33.41 11.31
N THR A 317 5.11 -33.58 11.61
CA THR A 317 4.01 -33.05 10.79
C THR A 317 3.80 -31.58 11.05
N PRO A 318 3.58 -30.76 10.02
CA PRO A 318 3.28 -29.35 10.20
C PRO A 318 1.93 -29.16 10.92
N LYS A 319 1.84 -28.12 11.76
CA LYS A 319 0.59 -27.76 12.45
C LYS A 319 0.04 -26.48 11.83
N ALA A 320 -1.21 -26.52 11.35
CA ALA A 320 -1.89 -25.36 10.80
C ALA A 320 -1.97 -24.20 11.82
N GLY A 321 -2.00 -22.98 11.31
CA GLY A 321 -2.20 -21.80 12.13
C GLY A 321 -3.61 -21.68 12.68
N ASP A 322 -3.76 -20.84 13.69
CA ASP A 322 -5.02 -20.60 14.37
C ASP A 322 -5.92 -19.68 13.53
N ASP A 323 -7.22 -19.94 13.57
CA ASP A 323 -8.24 -19.15 12.89
C ASP A 323 -8.60 -17.90 13.70
N ILE A 324 -8.74 -16.76 13.01
CA ILE A 324 -9.07 -15.47 13.63
C ILE A 324 -10.49 -15.08 13.28
N TYR A 325 -11.28 -14.79 14.31
CA TYR A 325 -12.62 -14.21 14.19
C TYR A 325 -12.57 -12.74 14.53
N LEU A 326 -12.99 -11.90 13.58
CA LEU A 326 -13.02 -10.45 13.75
C LEU A 326 -14.29 -9.99 14.48
N THR A 327 -14.27 -8.77 15.02
CA THR A 327 -15.48 -8.08 15.50
C THR A 327 -16.27 -7.43 14.36
N ILE A 328 -15.65 -7.31 13.18
CA ILE A 328 -16.21 -6.71 11.97
C ILE A 328 -17.40 -7.53 11.47
N ASP A 329 -18.47 -6.84 11.13
CA ASP A 329 -19.60 -7.38 10.40
C ASP A 329 -19.41 -7.09 8.91
N SER A 330 -19.27 -8.12 8.10
CA SER A 330 -18.95 -8.00 6.69
C SER A 330 -20.05 -7.29 5.88
N LYS A 331 -21.31 -7.43 6.27
CA LYS A 331 -22.43 -6.71 5.63
C LYS A 331 -22.37 -5.21 5.95
N LEU A 332 -22.21 -4.86 7.23
CA LEU A 332 -22.05 -3.45 7.61
C LEU A 332 -20.86 -2.79 6.94
N GLN A 333 -19.72 -3.49 6.86
CA GLN A 333 -18.51 -3.00 6.21
C GLN A 333 -18.77 -2.63 4.74
N LYS A 334 -19.41 -3.53 3.97
CA LYS A 334 -19.75 -3.33 2.56
C LYS A 334 -20.73 -2.18 2.36
N ILE A 335 -21.79 -2.15 3.18
CA ILE A 335 -22.83 -1.12 3.10
C ILE A 335 -22.23 0.25 3.39
N CYS A 336 -21.43 0.39 4.45
CA CYS A 336 -20.80 1.65 4.80
C CYS A 336 -19.82 2.15 3.72
N TYR A 337 -19.09 1.21 3.09
CA TYR A 337 -18.22 1.54 1.95
C TYR A 337 -19.05 2.10 0.78
N ASN A 338 -20.14 1.43 0.40
CA ASN A 338 -21.01 1.84 -0.71
C ASN A 338 -21.74 3.15 -0.42
N ILE A 339 -22.19 3.39 0.83
CA ILE A 339 -22.77 4.66 1.25
C ILE A 339 -21.75 5.79 1.07
N LEU A 340 -20.52 5.58 1.53
CA LEU A 340 -19.45 6.58 1.46
C LEU A 340 -19.09 6.90 0.01
N GLU A 341 -18.96 5.88 -0.86
CA GLU A 341 -18.68 6.05 -2.28
C GLU A 341 -19.78 6.88 -2.97
N LYS A 342 -21.05 6.59 -2.69
CA LYS A 342 -22.21 7.33 -3.23
C LYS A 342 -22.25 8.78 -2.72
N GLU A 343 -21.97 8.98 -1.44
CA GLU A 343 -21.94 10.32 -0.86
C GLU A 343 -20.84 11.19 -1.51
N LEU A 344 -19.63 10.63 -1.68
CA LEU A 344 -18.53 11.33 -2.36
C LEU A 344 -18.91 11.69 -3.81
N ALA A 345 -19.51 10.76 -4.54
CA ALA A 345 -20.00 11.00 -5.90
C ALA A 345 -21.07 12.10 -5.92
N ALA A 346 -22.01 12.12 -4.95
CA ALA A 346 -23.04 13.14 -4.83
C ALA A 346 -22.43 14.54 -4.58
N ILE A 347 -21.41 14.62 -3.76
CA ILE A 347 -20.69 15.88 -3.51
C ILE A 347 -20.03 16.37 -4.81
N LEU A 348 -19.25 15.51 -5.49
CA LEU A 348 -18.61 15.86 -6.76
C LEU A 348 -19.62 16.33 -7.80
N LEU A 349 -20.72 15.60 -8.02
CA LEU A 349 -21.78 15.98 -8.95
C LEU A 349 -22.37 17.36 -8.65
N SER A 350 -22.46 17.75 -7.37
CA SER A 350 -22.94 19.07 -6.95
C SER A 350 -21.93 20.20 -7.23
N LYS A 351 -20.63 19.85 -7.36
CA LYS A 351 -19.54 20.82 -7.54
C LYS A 351 -19.06 20.93 -8.97
N ILE A 352 -19.34 19.93 -9.81
CA ILE A 352 -18.96 19.91 -11.23
C ILE A 352 -19.82 20.87 -12.03
N HIS A 353 -19.18 21.82 -12.70
CA HIS A 353 -19.83 22.84 -13.54
C HIS A 353 -19.38 22.75 -15.01
N ASN A 354 -20.29 23.01 -15.93
CA ASN A 354 -19.98 23.14 -17.35
C ASN A 354 -19.33 24.50 -17.62
N SER A 355 -18.13 24.67 -17.12
CA SER A 355 -17.33 25.88 -17.39
C SER A 355 -16.00 25.50 -18.01
N ALA A 356 -15.58 26.31 -18.97
CA ALA A 356 -14.32 26.18 -19.68
C ALA A 356 -13.15 26.84 -18.93
N SER A 357 -13.42 27.74 -17.96
CA SER A 357 -12.38 28.46 -17.26
C SER A 357 -11.68 27.61 -16.20
N TYR A 358 -10.38 27.52 -16.32
CA TYR A 358 -9.49 27.00 -15.26
C TYR A 358 -9.54 27.94 -14.05
N GLY A 359 -9.98 27.43 -12.91
CA GLY A 359 -9.79 28.14 -11.66
C GLY A 359 -10.86 29.13 -11.26
N GLY A 360 -12.13 28.89 -11.57
CA GLY A 360 -13.25 29.59 -10.94
C GLY A 360 -13.41 29.15 -9.48
N LYS A 361 -12.36 29.26 -8.64
CA LYS A 361 -12.42 28.99 -7.20
C LYS A 361 -13.38 30.02 -6.58
N GLY A 362 -14.35 29.54 -5.81
CA GLY A 362 -15.24 30.41 -5.05
C GLY A 362 -14.48 31.27 -4.04
N LYS A 363 -15.19 32.25 -3.42
CA LYS A 363 -14.59 33.14 -2.42
C LYS A 363 -14.21 32.41 -1.12
N ASN A 364 -14.89 31.32 -0.82
CA ASN A 364 -14.72 30.52 0.39
C ASN A 364 -14.44 29.05 0.03
N ALA A 365 -13.87 28.29 0.95
CA ALA A 365 -13.57 26.88 0.75
C ALA A 365 -14.79 26.03 0.33
N TYR A 366 -15.99 26.34 0.81
CA TYR A 366 -17.23 25.66 0.46
C TYR A 366 -17.81 26.06 -0.92
N ASP A 367 -17.38 27.18 -1.50
CA ASP A 367 -17.81 27.66 -2.81
C ASP A 367 -16.94 27.15 -3.96
N ILE A 368 -15.92 26.37 -3.67
CA ILE A 368 -15.03 25.83 -4.69
C ILE A 368 -15.82 25.00 -5.69
N LYS A 369 -15.71 25.38 -6.97
CA LYS A 369 -16.32 24.69 -8.10
C LYS A 369 -15.30 23.88 -8.84
N ILE A 370 -15.73 22.79 -9.47
CA ILE A 370 -14.90 21.93 -10.30
C ILE A 370 -15.31 22.13 -11.76
N PRO A 371 -14.52 22.83 -12.59
CA PRO A 371 -14.76 22.90 -14.02
C PRO A 371 -14.73 21.51 -14.66
N ILE A 372 -15.54 21.26 -15.69
CA ILE A 372 -15.57 19.95 -16.37
C ILE A 372 -14.22 19.59 -16.98
N TYR A 373 -13.40 20.58 -17.36
CA TYR A 373 -12.06 20.34 -17.92
C TYR A 373 -11.07 19.80 -16.86
N GLU A 374 -11.25 20.14 -15.57
CA GLU A 374 -10.51 19.47 -14.49
C GLU A 374 -10.89 18.00 -14.38
N VAL A 375 -12.17 17.66 -14.62
CA VAL A 375 -12.62 16.24 -14.63
C VAL A 375 -12.01 15.50 -15.80
N TYR A 376 -11.97 16.11 -17.00
CA TYR A 376 -11.31 15.49 -18.17
C TYR A 376 -9.82 15.28 -17.91
N ASN A 377 -9.15 16.27 -17.36
CA ASN A 377 -7.73 16.13 -17.00
C ASN A 377 -7.51 15.04 -15.93
N ALA A 378 -8.36 14.99 -14.92
CA ALA A 378 -8.27 14.00 -13.85
C ALA A 378 -8.33 12.55 -14.38
N LEU A 379 -9.11 12.27 -15.43
CA LEU A 379 -9.18 10.97 -16.07
C LEU A 379 -7.85 10.55 -16.73
N PHE A 380 -7.08 11.50 -17.24
CA PHE A 380 -5.70 11.28 -17.74
C PHE A 380 -4.71 11.17 -16.59
N ASP A 381 -4.77 12.12 -15.66
CA ASP A 381 -3.79 12.27 -14.58
C ASP A 381 -3.83 11.08 -13.60
N ASN A 382 -5.03 10.61 -13.24
CA ASN A 382 -5.19 9.51 -12.30
C ASN A 382 -5.31 8.12 -12.99
N GLY A 383 -4.98 8.02 -14.28
CA GLY A 383 -4.82 6.76 -14.99
C GLY A 383 -6.12 5.99 -15.26
N ALA A 384 -7.27 6.67 -15.32
CA ALA A 384 -8.50 6.12 -15.88
C ALA A 384 -8.33 5.92 -17.41
N ILE A 385 -7.61 6.84 -18.06
CA ILE A 385 -7.12 6.71 -19.43
C ILE A 385 -5.66 6.23 -19.39
N ASP A 386 -5.40 5.07 -19.99
CA ASP A 386 -4.07 4.49 -20.12
C ASP A 386 -3.30 5.19 -21.25
N LEU A 387 -2.31 6.03 -20.88
CA LEU A 387 -1.50 6.80 -21.82
C LEU A 387 -0.61 5.90 -22.66
N GLU A 388 -0.08 4.79 -22.15
CA GLU A 388 0.73 3.84 -22.90
C GLU A 388 -0.06 3.19 -24.04
N ARG A 389 -1.36 2.98 -23.82
CA ARG A 389 -2.24 2.39 -24.83
C ARG A 389 -2.46 3.31 -26.02
N LEU A 390 -2.49 4.65 -25.80
CA LEU A 390 -2.59 5.64 -26.87
C LEU A 390 -1.42 5.54 -27.86
N GLU A 391 -0.24 5.12 -27.40
CA GLU A 391 0.99 4.98 -28.17
C GLU A 391 1.03 3.69 -29.03
N LYS A 392 0.19 2.70 -28.75
CA LYS A 392 0.27 1.36 -29.38
C LYS A 392 -0.27 1.37 -30.80
N LYS A 393 0.34 0.55 -31.68
CA LYS A 393 -0.13 0.35 -33.08
C LYS A 393 -1.60 -0.10 -33.16
N LYS A 394 -2.09 -0.84 -32.16
CA LYS A 394 -3.47 -1.33 -32.04
C LYS A 394 -4.45 -0.33 -31.45
N ALA A 395 -4.03 0.90 -31.11
CA ALA A 395 -4.90 1.97 -30.60
C ALA A 395 -6.05 2.28 -31.58
N GLY A 396 -7.21 2.63 -31.04
CA GLY A 396 -8.39 3.00 -31.82
C GLY A 396 -8.22 4.31 -32.59
N LYS A 397 -9.16 4.62 -33.50
CA LYS A 397 -9.06 5.81 -34.34
C LYS A 397 -8.96 7.12 -33.54
N VAL A 398 -9.79 7.26 -32.48
CA VAL A 398 -9.79 8.44 -31.61
C VAL A 398 -8.52 8.52 -30.77
N GLU A 399 -8.05 7.39 -30.26
CA GLU A 399 -6.78 7.30 -29.50
C GLU A 399 -5.60 7.77 -30.37
N LYS A 400 -5.51 7.32 -31.62
CA LYS A 400 -4.47 7.76 -32.57
C LYS A 400 -4.55 9.24 -32.89
N ALA A 401 -5.76 9.80 -33.05
CA ALA A 401 -5.95 11.22 -33.30
C ALA A 401 -5.46 12.06 -32.12
N VAL A 402 -5.80 11.69 -30.89
CA VAL A 402 -5.33 12.37 -29.66
C VAL A 402 -3.84 12.20 -29.49
N PHE A 403 -3.27 11.04 -29.77
CA PHE A 403 -1.82 10.82 -29.71
C PHE A 403 -1.07 11.64 -30.76
N SER A 404 -1.64 11.85 -31.96
CA SER A 404 -1.05 12.74 -32.97
C SER A 404 -0.98 14.20 -32.49
N LYS A 405 -2.03 14.70 -31.83
CA LYS A 405 -2.03 16.04 -31.19
C LYS A 405 -0.93 16.13 -30.12
N PHE A 406 -0.84 15.10 -29.26
CA PHE A 406 0.19 15.00 -28.25
C PHE A 406 1.61 15.08 -28.86
N LYS A 407 1.92 14.30 -29.90
CA LYS A 407 3.24 14.30 -30.53
C LYS A 407 3.62 15.65 -31.17
N LYS A 408 2.64 16.33 -31.74
CA LYS A 408 2.85 17.70 -32.28
C LYS A 408 3.19 18.67 -31.15
N GLU A 409 2.42 18.64 -30.05
CA GLU A 409 2.68 19.53 -28.92
C GLU A 409 3.98 19.19 -28.19
N GLU A 410 4.27 17.90 -27.96
CA GLU A 410 5.53 17.44 -27.38
C GLU A 410 6.73 18.02 -28.13
N SER A 411 6.75 17.90 -29.47
CA SER A 411 7.83 18.45 -30.31
C SER A 411 7.95 19.96 -30.19
N SER A 412 6.84 20.68 -30.17
CA SER A 412 6.78 22.15 -29.99
C SER A 412 7.33 22.57 -28.62
N VAL A 413 6.87 21.91 -27.56
CA VAL A 413 7.28 22.19 -26.16
C VAL A 413 8.77 21.92 -25.97
N LEU A 414 9.27 20.75 -26.38
CA LEU A 414 10.69 20.39 -26.24
C LEU A 414 11.59 21.40 -26.93
N LYS A 415 11.25 21.82 -28.15
CA LYS A 415 12.03 22.86 -28.91
C LYS A 415 12.04 24.17 -28.13
N LYS A 416 10.90 24.60 -27.58
CA LYS A 416 10.78 25.85 -26.81
C LYS A 416 11.57 25.79 -25.51
N LEU A 417 11.45 24.69 -24.73
CA LEU A 417 12.14 24.50 -23.45
C LEU A 417 13.68 24.44 -23.66
N LYS A 418 14.15 23.68 -24.67
CA LYS A 418 15.58 23.60 -25.01
C LYS A 418 16.16 24.97 -25.37
N ASN A 419 15.41 25.79 -26.11
CA ASN A 419 15.82 27.14 -26.43
C ASN A 419 15.88 28.06 -25.19
N LEU A 420 14.86 27.98 -24.29
CA LEU A 420 14.84 28.77 -23.07
C LEU A 420 16.01 28.45 -22.13
N MET A 421 16.35 27.16 -21.99
CA MET A 421 17.51 26.72 -21.18
C MET A 421 18.85 27.10 -21.77
N GLN A 422 18.92 27.44 -23.07
CA GLN A 422 20.11 27.99 -23.69
C GLN A 422 20.21 29.51 -23.55
N ILE A 423 19.04 30.22 -23.57
CA ILE A 423 18.97 31.67 -23.41
C ILE A 423 19.22 32.11 -21.96
N ASN A 424 18.87 31.28 -20.99
CA ASN A 424 19.03 31.51 -19.55
C ASN A 424 18.39 32.84 -19.08
N SER A 425 17.10 33.05 -19.40
CA SER A 425 16.35 34.24 -19.02
C SER A 425 15.20 33.90 -18.09
N VAL A 426 15.28 34.35 -16.85
CA VAL A 426 14.23 34.18 -15.83
C VAL A 426 12.89 34.76 -16.32
N SER A 427 12.89 35.95 -16.90
CA SER A 427 11.66 36.58 -17.37
C SER A 427 10.93 35.73 -18.41
N LYS A 428 11.67 35.09 -19.33
CA LYS A 428 11.10 34.23 -20.37
C LYS A 428 10.64 32.88 -19.83
N GLU A 429 11.30 32.33 -18.82
CA GLU A 429 10.90 31.10 -18.16
C GLU A 429 9.61 31.30 -17.34
N ARG A 430 9.41 32.48 -16.81
CA ARG A 430 8.26 32.82 -15.94
C ARG A 430 7.16 33.65 -16.65
N ASP A 431 7.32 33.92 -17.94
CA ASP A 431 6.46 34.76 -18.75
C ASP A 431 5.01 34.18 -18.83
N ASN A 432 4.90 32.85 -18.82
CA ASN A 432 3.61 32.23 -18.75
C ASN A 432 3.60 31.01 -17.82
N LYS A 433 2.45 30.80 -17.18
CA LYS A 433 2.24 29.73 -16.17
C LYS A 433 2.57 28.33 -16.70
N THR A 434 2.24 28.04 -17.95
CA THR A 434 2.49 26.74 -18.59
C THR A 434 3.99 26.46 -18.74
N ILE A 435 4.77 27.44 -19.16
CA ILE A 435 6.23 27.31 -19.28
C ILE A 435 6.87 27.15 -17.89
N SER A 436 6.42 27.94 -16.92
CA SER A 436 6.88 27.80 -15.53
C SER A 436 6.66 26.38 -15.02
N GLU A 437 5.49 25.80 -15.28
CA GLU A 437 5.16 24.43 -14.85
C GLU A 437 6.11 23.39 -15.48
N TYR A 438 6.44 23.52 -16.77
CA TYR A 438 7.43 22.64 -17.40
C TYR A 438 8.83 22.79 -16.81
N MET A 439 9.27 24.04 -16.55
CA MET A 439 10.60 24.29 -15.97
C MET A 439 10.71 23.77 -14.54
N ASP A 440 9.69 23.97 -13.72
CA ASP A 440 9.63 23.44 -12.36
C ASP A 440 9.63 21.91 -12.37
N TYR A 441 8.98 21.30 -13.38
CA TYR A 441 9.01 19.85 -13.54
C TYR A 441 10.36 19.32 -14.01
N ILE A 442 11.05 19.99 -14.95
CA ILE A 442 12.41 19.59 -15.35
C ILE A 442 13.35 19.57 -14.13
N TYR A 443 13.26 20.55 -13.25
CA TYR A 443 14.06 20.54 -12.01
C TYR A 443 13.74 19.33 -11.12
N THR A 444 12.47 19.00 -10.97
CA THR A 444 12.01 17.80 -10.23
C THR A 444 12.56 16.54 -10.88
N TYR A 445 12.44 16.40 -12.21
CA TYR A 445 12.97 15.29 -12.98
C TYR A 445 14.49 15.10 -12.80
N VAL A 446 15.25 16.20 -12.85
CA VAL A 446 16.70 16.17 -12.66
C VAL A 446 17.09 15.67 -11.25
N LYS A 447 16.31 15.99 -10.22
CA LYS A 447 16.49 15.46 -8.86
C LYS A 447 16.12 13.99 -8.76
N ASP A 448 14.96 13.62 -9.24
CA ASP A 448 14.39 12.27 -9.13
C ASP A 448 15.26 11.25 -9.89
N GLU A 449 15.78 11.65 -11.07
CA GLU A 449 16.76 10.89 -11.83
C GLU A 449 18.18 10.92 -11.21
N LYS A 450 18.37 11.60 -10.07
CA LYS A 450 19.68 11.74 -9.41
C LYS A 450 20.77 12.27 -10.35
N LEU A 451 20.41 13.13 -11.29
CA LEU A 451 21.36 13.86 -12.14
C LEU A 451 22.06 14.96 -11.34
N ILE A 452 21.40 15.49 -10.30
CA ILE A 452 22.01 16.31 -9.24
C ILE A 452 22.15 15.46 -7.98
N ASP A 453 23.33 15.45 -7.39
CA ASP A 453 23.56 14.92 -6.05
C ASP A 453 23.09 15.95 -5.02
N VAL A 454 21.86 15.76 -4.53
CA VAL A 454 21.23 16.68 -3.56
C VAL A 454 21.99 16.77 -2.23
N THR A 455 22.84 15.78 -1.92
CA THR A 455 23.66 15.79 -0.67
C THR A 455 24.82 16.78 -0.76
N LEU A 456 25.22 17.14 -1.98
CA LEU A 456 26.27 18.14 -2.26
C LEU A 456 25.69 19.55 -2.36
N VAL A 457 24.38 19.71 -2.54
CA VAL A 457 23.72 21.02 -2.64
C VAL A 457 23.63 21.65 -1.27
N ASN A 458 24.38 22.74 -1.07
CA ASN A 458 24.26 23.54 0.15
C ASN A 458 23.00 24.43 0.06
N GLU A 459 22.01 24.19 0.93
CA GLU A 459 20.77 24.98 0.98
C GLU A 459 21.04 26.47 1.32
N ASP A 460 22.20 26.80 1.91
CA ASP A 460 22.63 28.16 2.18
C ASP A 460 23.36 28.83 1.00
N ASP A 461 23.64 28.11 -0.08
CA ASP A 461 24.26 28.65 -1.28
C ASP A 461 23.39 29.76 -1.91
N ILE A 462 24.02 30.89 -2.21
CA ILE A 462 23.32 32.08 -2.74
C ILE A 462 22.69 31.80 -4.12
N ASN A 463 23.34 30.99 -4.98
CA ASN A 463 22.82 30.67 -6.31
C ASN A 463 21.62 29.71 -6.24
N PHE A 464 21.65 28.77 -5.27
CA PHE A 464 20.51 27.91 -4.99
C PHE A 464 19.33 28.72 -4.44
N LYS A 465 19.56 29.60 -3.45
CA LYS A 465 18.55 30.51 -2.91
C LYS A 465 17.95 31.45 -3.97
N ASP A 466 18.81 32.00 -4.85
CA ASP A 466 18.35 32.86 -5.92
C ASP A 466 17.53 32.08 -6.98
N TYR A 467 17.86 30.82 -7.25
CA TYR A 467 17.03 29.96 -8.11
C TYR A 467 15.66 29.69 -7.46
N ILE A 468 15.62 29.27 -6.19
CA ILE A 468 14.38 29.03 -5.46
C ILE A 468 13.52 30.29 -5.36
N ALA A 469 14.15 31.47 -5.21
CA ALA A 469 13.51 32.76 -5.19
C ALA A 469 13.13 33.31 -6.59
N HIS A 470 13.31 32.50 -7.64
CA HIS A 470 13.06 32.85 -9.05
C HIS A 470 13.84 34.08 -9.56
N LYS A 471 15.04 34.35 -9.01
CA LYS A 471 15.95 35.37 -9.47
C LYS A 471 16.91 34.83 -10.53
N LYS A 472 17.12 33.53 -10.58
CA LYS A 472 17.91 32.82 -11.60
C LYS A 472 17.05 31.86 -12.39
N SER A 473 17.39 31.64 -13.66
CA SER A 473 16.78 30.63 -14.51
C SER A 473 17.24 29.22 -14.14
N LEU A 474 16.48 28.20 -14.55
CA LEU A 474 16.87 26.79 -14.36
C LEU A 474 18.20 26.51 -15.12
N GLY A 475 18.37 27.05 -16.33
CA GLY A 475 19.58 26.85 -17.11
C GLY A 475 20.81 27.45 -16.41
N GLU A 476 20.73 28.68 -15.84
CA GLU A 476 21.81 29.30 -15.06
C GLU A 476 22.11 28.45 -13.81
N PHE A 477 21.12 27.97 -13.13
CA PHE A 477 21.29 27.10 -11.95
C PHE A 477 21.98 25.77 -12.30
N LEU A 478 21.53 25.07 -13.34
CA LEU A 478 22.13 23.80 -13.75
C LEU A 478 23.58 23.98 -14.24
N LYS A 479 23.87 25.08 -14.95
CA LYS A 479 25.26 25.41 -15.36
C LYS A 479 26.15 25.67 -14.13
N TYR A 480 25.62 26.37 -13.14
CA TYR A 480 26.29 26.56 -11.85
C TYR A 480 26.52 25.21 -11.12
N ALA A 481 25.52 24.34 -11.11
CA ALA A 481 25.63 23.00 -10.51
C ALA A 481 26.71 22.14 -11.18
N VAL A 482 26.88 22.25 -12.51
CA VAL A 482 28.01 21.63 -13.24
C VAL A 482 29.35 22.19 -12.72
N SER A 483 29.49 23.52 -12.61
CA SER A 483 30.74 24.19 -12.16
C SER A 483 31.12 23.77 -10.73
N ASN A 484 30.14 23.52 -9.86
CA ASN A 484 30.35 23.13 -8.47
C ASN A 484 30.37 21.62 -8.24
N ARG A 485 30.40 20.82 -9.32
CA ARG A 485 30.44 19.34 -9.26
C ARG A 485 29.26 18.72 -8.53
N TRP A 486 28.09 19.35 -8.59
CA TRP A 486 26.86 18.82 -8.04
C TRP A 486 26.19 17.84 -9.01
N ILE A 487 26.67 17.76 -10.25
CA ILE A 487 26.12 16.85 -11.27
C ILE A 487 26.78 15.48 -11.18
N ASN A 488 25.96 14.44 -11.24
CA ASN A 488 26.38 13.05 -11.25
C ASN A 488 26.89 12.65 -12.66
N LEU A 489 28.18 12.91 -12.93
CA LEU A 489 28.81 12.67 -14.23
C LEU A 489 28.74 11.22 -14.70
N PRO A 490 28.91 10.19 -13.84
CA PRO A 490 28.73 8.80 -14.25
C PRO A 490 27.39 8.47 -14.90
N LYS A 491 26.32 9.17 -14.54
CA LYS A 491 25.01 8.99 -15.18
C LYS A 491 24.91 9.55 -16.59
N LEU A 492 25.81 10.47 -16.96
CA LEU A 492 25.83 11.10 -18.26
C LEU A 492 26.67 10.34 -19.28
N ASP A 493 27.22 9.17 -18.91
CA ASP A 493 28.10 8.34 -19.79
C ASP A 493 29.29 9.13 -20.34
N ILE A 494 29.83 10.04 -19.51
CA ILE A 494 30.98 10.85 -19.86
C ILE A 494 32.25 10.05 -19.56
N GLY A 495 33.03 9.73 -20.60
CA GLY A 495 34.32 9.07 -20.46
C GLY A 495 35.37 9.92 -19.72
N SER A 496 36.62 9.45 -19.68
CA SER A 496 37.74 10.10 -18.98
C SER A 496 38.28 11.39 -19.69
N GLU A 497 37.47 12.02 -20.52
CA GLU A 497 37.84 13.24 -21.26
C GLU A 497 37.73 14.48 -20.36
N TYR A 498 38.68 15.42 -20.53
CA TYR A 498 38.63 16.74 -19.89
C TYR A 498 37.64 17.63 -20.63
N LEU A 499 36.40 17.72 -20.12
CA LEU A 499 35.34 18.56 -20.68
C LEU A 499 35.20 19.87 -19.91
N SER A 500 34.93 20.94 -20.64
CA SER A 500 34.56 22.24 -20.05
C SER A 500 33.16 22.22 -19.42
N THR A 501 32.89 23.16 -18.53
CA THR A 501 31.54 23.35 -17.94
C THR A 501 30.43 23.45 -18.99
N ASP A 502 30.71 24.15 -20.12
CA ASP A 502 29.74 24.33 -21.19
C ASP A 502 29.47 23.03 -21.97
N GLU A 503 30.49 22.21 -22.17
CA GLU A 503 30.36 20.90 -22.81
C GLU A 503 29.56 19.94 -21.93
N ILE A 504 29.88 19.85 -20.63
CA ILE A 504 29.13 19.04 -19.65
C ILE A 504 27.69 19.52 -19.59
N TYR A 505 27.44 20.82 -19.51
CA TYR A 505 26.08 21.37 -19.52
C TYR A 505 25.29 20.99 -20.77
N LYS A 506 25.92 21.04 -21.96
CA LYS A 506 25.30 20.61 -23.20
C LYS A 506 24.94 19.12 -23.21
N ILE A 507 25.83 18.28 -22.68
CA ILE A 507 25.57 16.83 -22.52
C ILE A 507 24.39 16.60 -21.56
N LEU A 508 24.37 17.28 -20.41
CA LEU A 508 23.29 17.24 -19.44
C LEU A 508 21.95 17.63 -20.07
N LEU A 509 21.91 18.72 -20.83
CA LEU A 509 20.71 19.14 -21.56
C LEU A 509 20.25 18.08 -22.57
N ASN A 510 21.15 17.52 -23.36
CA ASN A 510 20.79 16.46 -24.29
C ASN A 510 20.25 15.23 -23.55
N TYR A 511 20.89 14.79 -22.48
CA TYR A 511 20.41 13.70 -21.66
C TYR A 511 19.00 13.95 -21.15
N ILE A 512 18.73 15.14 -20.56
CA ILE A 512 17.40 15.53 -20.07
C ILE A 512 16.37 15.44 -21.20
N PHE A 513 16.61 16.10 -22.35
CA PHE A 513 15.62 16.18 -23.42
C PHE A 513 15.44 14.87 -24.21
N ASP A 514 16.43 13.99 -24.23
CA ASP A 514 16.32 12.67 -24.86
C ASP A 514 15.54 11.68 -24.00
N ASN A 515 15.57 11.82 -22.68
CA ASN A 515 14.97 10.87 -21.76
C ASN A 515 13.63 11.33 -21.17
N ILE A 516 13.42 12.64 -20.96
CA ILE A 516 12.17 13.19 -20.36
C ILE A 516 10.92 12.86 -21.19
N THR A 517 11.07 12.60 -22.49
CA THR A 517 9.97 12.18 -23.37
C THR A 517 9.34 10.84 -22.99
N SER A 518 10.09 9.99 -22.30
CA SER A 518 9.57 8.71 -21.75
C SER A 518 8.93 8.87 -20.39
N ASP A 519 9.15 9.99 -19.71
CA ASP A 519 8.63 10.24 -18.38
C ASP A 519 7.11 10.44 -18.37
N LEU A 520 6.42 9.73 -17.50
CA LEU A 520 4.95 9.72 -17.45
C LEU A 520 4.39 11.06 -16.95
N GLN A 521 5.03 11.71 -15.99
CA GLN A 521 4.53 12.97 -15.43
C GLN A 521 4.71 14.12 -16.43
N PHE A 522 5.82 14.14 -17.16
CA PHE A 522 6.00 15.08 -18.25
C PHE A 522 4.92 14.93 -19.34
N LYS A 523 4.62 13.70 -19.73
CA LYS A 523 3.50 13.42 -20.66
C LYS A 523 2.16 13.93 -20.13
N LYS A 524 1.87 13.72 -18.84
CA LYS A 524 0.64 14.21 -18.21
C LYS A 524 0.53 15.74 -18.27
N ILE A 525 1.61 16.47 -18.08
CA ILE A 525 1.61 17.94 -18.19
C ILE A 525 1.25 18.37 -19.63
N ILE A 526 1.76 17.68 -20.64
CA ILE A 526 1.42 17.96 -22.04
C ILE A 526 -0.07 17.70 -22.31
N TYR A 527 -0.60 16.54 -21.89
CA TYR A 527 -2.03 16.23 -22.02
C TYR A 527 -2.91 17.24 -21.30
N LYS A 528 -2.53 17.64 -20.08
CA LYS A 528 -3.21 18.69 -19.31
C LYS A 528 -3.30 19.99 -20.12
N ASN A 529 -2.19 20.43 -20.71
CA ASN A 529 -2.20 21.66 -21.51
C ASN A 529 -3.07 21.54 -22.76
N LEU A 530 -3.03 20.41 -23.47
CA LEU A 530 -3.91 20.15 -24.60
C LEU A 530 -5.40 20.20 -24.23
N ILE A 531 -5.75 19.68 -23.05
CA ILE A 531 -7.13 19.71 -22.55
C ILE A 531 -7.55 21.13 -22.19
N PHE A 532 -6.73 21.88 -21.46
CA PHE A 532 -7.08 23.24 -21.03
C PHE A 532 -6.99 24.28 -22.16
N ASN A 533 -6.25 23.99 -23.22
CA ASN A 533 -6.24 24.76 -24.45
C ASN A 533 -7.35 24.35 -25.46
N TYR A 534 -8.24 23.44 -25.06
CA TYR A 534 -9.38 22.94 -25.85
C TYR A 534 -8.97 22.16 -27.13
N GLU A 535 -7.73 21.73 -27.23
CA GLU A 535 -7.27 20.91 -28.33
C GLU A 535 -7.74 19.47 -28.23
N ILE A 536 -7.86 18.95 -27.01
CA ILE A 536 -8.53 17.68 -26.71
C ILE A 536 -9.94 18.00 -26.19
N SER A 537 -10.95 17.58 -26.92
CA SER A 537 -12.36 17.82 -26.59
C SER A 537 -12.91 16.81 -25.57
N GLY A 538 -13.95 17.19 -24.82
CA GLY A 538 -14.64 16.27 -23.93
C GLY A 538 -15.27 15.06 -24.67
N THR A 539 -15.63 15.23 -25.96
CA THR A 539 -16.08 14.10 -26.79
C THR A 539 -14.95 13.09 -26.99
N GLU A 540 -13.74 13.54 -27.35
CA GLU A 540 -12.57 12.64 -27.53
C GLU A 540 -12.25 11.92 -26.22
N VAL A 541 -12.26 12.63 -25.08
CA VAL A 541 -12.07 12.02 -23.74
C VAL A 541 -13.10 10.91 -23.49
N SER A 542 -14.40 11.20 -23.74
CA SER A 542 -15.48 10.24 -23.53
C SER A 542 -15.37 9.01 -24.43
N LEU A 543 -14.99 9.18 -25.68
CA LEU A 543 -14.82 8.10 -26.66
C LEU A 543 -13.60 7.22 -26.34
N ILE A 544 -12.50 7.80 -25.81
CA ILE A 544 -11.33 7.03 -25.36
C ILE A 544 -11.69 6.09 -24.21
N LEU A 545 -12.52 6.52 -23.26
CA LEU A 545 -12.96 5.67 -22.14
C LEU A 545 -13.70 4.41 -22.63
N PHE A 546 -14.50 4.51 -23.71
CA PHE A 546 -15.10 3.34 -24.36
C PHE A 546 -14.05 2.51 -25.11
N SER A 547 -13.21 3.16 -25.92
CA SER A 547 -12.18 2.48 -26.72
C SER A 547 -11.22 1.67 -25.84
N GLN A 548 -10.92 2.14 -24.65
CA GLN A 548 -10.05 1.46 -23.69
C GLN A 548 -10.79 0.40 -22.84
N GLY A 549 -12.11 0.29 -22.96
CA GLY A 549 -12.92 -0.64 -22.17
C GLY A 549 -13.01 -0.23 -20.69
N PHE A 550 -12.73 1.05 -20.37
CA PHE A 550 -12.92 1.57 -19.02
C PHE A 550 -14.40 1.68 -18.66
N LEU A 551 -15.23 2.12 -19.62
CA LEU A 551 -16.69 2.12 -19.53
C LEU A 551 -17.27 0.89 -20.22
N LYS A 552 -18.39 0.40 -19.69
CA LYS A 552 -19.17 -0.65 -20.33
C LYS A 552 -19.64 -0.22 -21.72
N GLU A 553 -19.70 -1.14 -22.66
CA GLU A 553 -20.19 -0.88 -24.02
C GLU A 553 -21.61 -0.31 -23.99
N ASP A 554 -21.80 0.85 -24.61
CA ASP A 554 -23.07 1.53 -24.81
C ASP A 554 -23.08 2.18 -26.20
N GLU A 555 -23.43 1.41 -27.20
CA GLU A 555 -23.44 1.83 -28.60
C GLU A 555 -24.30 3.09 -28.85
N LYS A 556 -25.43 3.22 -28.14
CA LYS A 556 -26.31 4.39 -28.25
C LYS A 556 -25.64 5.66 -27.73
N ALA A 557 -25.03 5.59 -26.54
CA ALA A 557 -24.30 6.71 -25.99
C ALA A 557 -23.08 7.08 -26.86
N TYR A 558 -22.34 6.08 -27.37
CA TYR A 558 -21.20 6.27 -28.27
C TYR A 558 -21.60 7.05 -29.55
N ARG A 559 -22.69 6.63 -30.25
CA ARG A 559 -23.20 7.32 -31.43
C ARG A 559 -23.69 8.74 -31.13
N ASN A 560 -24.39 8.91 -29.99
CA ASN A 560 -24.89 10.20 -29.58
C ASN A 560 -23.79 11.22 -29.22
N LEU A 561 -22.67 10.74 -28.68
CA LEU A 561 -21.47 11.55 -28.48
C LEU A 561 -20.83 11.97 -29.83
N LEU A 562 -20.74 11.04 -30.78
CA LEU A 562 -20.16 11.32 -32.10
C LEU A 562 -20.95 12.32 -32.91
N ASN A 563 -22.28 12.24 -32.87
CA ASN A 563 -23.16 13.15 -33.63
C ASN A 563 -23.53 14.43 -32.86
N GLY A 564 -23.01 14.60 -31.61
CA GLY A 564 -23.24 15.79 -30.80
C GLY A 564 -24.62 15.88 -30.12
N SER A 565 -25.49 14.87 -30.27
CA SER A 565 -26.82 14.86 -29.59
C SER A 565 -26.72 14.58 -28.08
N LEU A 566 -25.58 14.07 -27.60
CA LEU A 566 -25.26 13.93 -26.19
C LEU A 566 -24.01 14.76 -25.86
N SER A 567 -24.12 15.75 -24.96
CA SER A 567 -22.95 16.52 -24.58
C SER A 567 -22.01 15.72 -23.67
N PRO A 568 -20.69 15.85 -23.82
CA PRO A 568 -19.70 15.17 -22.98
C PRO A 568 -19.88 15.50 -21.47
N TYR A 569 -20.28 16.74 -21.15
CA TYR A 569 -20.60 17.14 -19.79
C TYR A 569 -21.71 16.30 -19.16
N THR A 570 -22.85 16.18 -19.88
CA THR A 570 -23.99 15.37 -19.42
C THR A 570 -23.61 13.88 -19.33
N PHE A 571 -22.86 13.40 -20.31
CA PHE A 571 -22.37 12.03 -20.35
C PHE A 571 -21.49 11.70 -19.14
N ILE A 572 -20.43 12.46 -18.88
CA ILE A 572 -19.50 12.22 -17.76
C ILE A 572 -20.25 12.29 -16.41
N LYS A 573 -21.13 13.29 -16.23
CA LYS A 573 -21.98 13.36 -15.02
C LYS A 573 -22.84 12.12 -14.85
N SER A 574 -23.42 11.60 -15.94
CA SER A 574 -24.21 10.36 -15.88
C SER A 574 -23.37 9.16 -15.45
N LYS A 575 -22.09 9.07 -15.92
CA LYS A 575 -21.18 8.00 -15.57
C LYS A 575 -20.65 8.10 -14.12
N ILE A 576 -20.51 9.31 -13.59
CA ILE A 576 -20.24 9.52 -12.15
C ILE A 576 -21.48 9.13 -11.33
N LYS A 577 -22.69 9.48 -11.80
CA LYS A 577 -23.95 9.13 -11.12
C LYS A 577 -24.18 7.62 -11.06
N SER A 578 -23.78 6.87 -12.09
CA SER A 578 -23.84 5.41 -12.10
C SER A 578 -22.66 4.73 -11.41
N LEU A 579 -21.67 5.47 -10.92
CA LEU A 579 -20.41 4.98 -10.35
C LEU A 579 -19.55 4.15 -11.33
N GLU A 580 -19.80 4.25 -12.63
CA GLU A 580 -18.85 3.73 -13.64
C GLU A 580 -17.56 4.56 -13.65
N ILE A 581 -17.65 5.86 -13.33
CA ILE A 581 -16.53 6.73 -12.96
C ILE A 581 -16.69 7.04 -11.48
N THR A 582 -15.79 6.50 -10.66
CA THR A 582 -15.85 6.67 -9.20
C THR A 582 -15.11 7.94 -8.75
N PRO A 583 -15.39 8.46 -7.55
CA PRO A 583 -14.59 9.55 -6.98
C PRO A 583 -13.10 9.24 -6.92
N ALA A 584 -12.72 8.01 -6.64
CA ALA A 584 -11.33 7.55 -6.64
C ALA A 584 -10.67 7.64 -8.01
N ASN A 585 -11.40 7.31 -9.08
CA ASN A 585 -10.86 7.41 -10.44
C ASN A 585 -10.50 8.85 -10.84
N LEU A 586 -11.20 9.82 -10.25
CA LEU A 586 -10.96 11.24 -10.51
C LEU A 586 -9.88 11.83 -9.62
N ALA A 587 -9.69 11.30 -8.41
CA ALA A 587 -8.81 11.87 -7.38
C ALA A 587 -9.04 13.39 -7.12
N LEU A 588 -10.25 13.89 -7.43
CA LEU A 588 -10.67 15.26 -7.17
C LEU A 588 -11.35 15.36 -5.79
N ASP A 589 -11.16 16.46 -5.07
CA ASP A 589 -11.75 16.65 -3.74
C ASP A 589 -13.28 16.75 -3.75
N PRO A 590 -13.99 15.93 -2.95
CA PRO A 590 -13.49 14.84 -2.13
C PRO A 590 -13.42 13.52 -2.89
N CYS A 591 -12.26 12.86 -2.86
CA CYS A 591 -12.09 11.53 -3.46
C CYS A 591 -11.92 10.42 -2.42
N SER A 592 -12.00 10.75 -1.14
CA SER A 592 -11.69 9.81 -0.08
C SER A 592 -12.48 10.07 1.20
N GLY A 593 -12.61 9.04 2.03
CA GLY A 593 -13.30 9.14 3.31
C GLY A 593 -13.13 7.91 4.18
N SER A 594 -13.62 8.00 5.41
CA SER A 594 -13.63 6.91 6.38
C SER A 594 -14.91 6.89 7.19
N MET A 595 -15.32 5.68 7.60
CA MET A 595 -16.42 5.48 8.53
C MET A 595 -16.05 4.41 9.55
N VAL A 596 -16.12 4.74 10.83
CA VAL A 596 -15.81 3.84 11.95
C VAL A 596 -17.08 3.62 12.76
N ILE A 597 -17.46 2.35 12.89
CA ILE A 597 -18.66 1.94 13.62
C ILE A 597 -18.24 1.06 14.79
N THR A 598 -18.65 1.44 16.01
CA THR A 598 -18.23 0.74 17.22
C THR A 598 -19.42 0.41 18.13
N ASN A 599 -19.26 -0.64 18.93
CA ASN A 599 -20.13 -0.86 20.08
C ASN A 599 -19.56 -0.09 21.28
N PRO A 600 -20.25 0.94 21.77
CA PRO A 600 -19.72 1.79 22.84
C PRO A 600 -19.54 1.06 24.17
N ASN A 601 -20.20 -0.09 24.37
CA ASN A 601 -20.21 -0.79 25.65
C ASN A 601 -18.99 -1.71 25.87
N ASN A 602 -18.34 -2.16 24.76
CA ASN A 602 -17.20 -3.07 24.85
C ASN A 602 -16.01 -2.71 23.96
N GLY A 603 -16.14 -1.73 23.05
CA GLY A 603 -15.08 -1.32 22.16
C GLY A 603 -14.97 -2.14 20.86
N ASP A 604 -15.85 -3.12 20.61
CA ASP A 604 -15.85 -3.84 19.34
C ASP A 604 -16.01 -2.88 18.16
N VAL A 605 -15.16 -3.00 17.17
CA VAL A 605 -15.29 -2.31 15.89
C VAL A 605 -16.16 -3.17 14.96
N LYS A 606 -17.34 -2.67 14.58
CA LYS A 606 -18.30 -3.38 13.72
C LYS A 606 -18.06 -3.11 12.23
N ALA A 607 -17.53 -1.93 11.91
CA ALA A 607 -17.03 -1.60 10.58
C ALA A 607 -15.86 -0.59 10.69
N LEU A 608 -14.86 -0.74 9.81
CA LEU A 608 -13.69 0.11 9.73
C LEU A 608 -13.41 0.43 8.26
N VAL A 609 -14.12 1.42 7.74
CA VAL A 609 -14.16 1.69 6.30
C VAL A 609 -13.09 2.69 5.90
N THR A 610 -12.29 2.31 4.93
CA THR A 610 -11.42 3.19 4.14
C THR A 610 -11.92 3.26 2.71
N TYR A 611 -12.17 4.46 2.19
CA TYR A 611 -12.43 4.72 0.78
C TYR A 611 -11.39 5.73 0.24
N PRO A 612 -10.80 5.52 -0.95
CA PRO A 612 -10.84 4.27 -1.69
C PRO A 612 -9.98 3.18 -1.06
N SER A 613 -10.13 1.97 -1.57
CA SER A 613 -9.35 0.82 -1.16
C SER A 613 -8.71 0.14 -2.38
N TYR A 614 -8.06 -0.98 -2.19
CA TYR A 614 -7.33 -1.72 -3.22
C TYR A 614 -7.65 -3.22 -3.18
N ASP A 615 -7.23 -3.95 -4.22
CA ASP A 615 -7.32 -5.40 -4.27
C ASP A 615 -6.05 -6.02 -3.68
N ASN A 616 -6.12 -6.50 -2.42
CA ASN A 616 -4.98 -7.09 -1.76
C ASN A 616 -4.58 -8.46 -2.33
N ASN A 617 -5.43 -9.13 -3.12
CA ASN A 617 -5.02 -10.34 -3.86
C ASN A 617 -3.91 -10.07 -4.88
N LYS A 618 -3.84 -8.84 -5.43
CA LYS A 618 -2.78 -8.43 -6.36
C LYS A 618 -1.46 -8.06 -5.68
N LEU A 619 -1.49 -7.90 -4.36
CA LEU A 619 -0.30 -7.61 -3.56
C LEU A 619 0.16 -8.84 -2.77
N ALA A 620 -0.73 -9.82 -2.59
CA ALA A 620 -0.48 -11.03 -1.85
C ALA A 620 0.37 -12.04 -2.64
N ASN A 621 1.06 -12.90 -1.91
CA ASN A 621 1.89 -13.96 -2.46
C ASN A 621 3.06 -13.43 -3.30
N GLN A 622 2.79 -12.97 -4.51
CA GLN A 622 3.72 -12.25 -5.38
C GLN A 622 3.11 -10.90 -5.77
N ILE A 623 3.82 -9.82 -5.50
CA ILE A 623 3.34 -8.47 -5.76
C ILE A 623 3.23 -8.24 -7.28
N ASP A 624 2.04 -7.83 -7.77
CA ASP A 624 1.89 -7.25 -9.09
C ASP A 624 2.53 -5.85 -9.09
N ALA A 625 3.79 -5.77 -9.55
CA ALA A 625 4.58 -4.55 -9.53
C ALA A 625 3.90 -3.40 -10.30
N LYS A 626 3.22 -3.70 -11.43
CA LYS A 626 2.49 -2.70 -12.21
C LYS A 626 1.29 -2.15 -11.43
N TYR A 627 0.57 -3.02 -10.74
CA TYR A 627 -0.56 -2.63 -9.91
C TYR A 627 -0.10 -1.82 -8.69
N TYR A 628 0.99 -2.24 -8.03
CA TYR A 628 1.57 -1.49 -6.90
C TYR A 628 2.04 -0.09 -7.32
N ALA A 629 2.75 0.02 -8.45
CA ALA A 629 3.18 1.31 -9.00
C ALA A 629 1.98 2.23 -9.29
N LYS A 630 0.88 1.67 -9.84
CA LYS A 630 -0.37 2.41 -10.04
C LYS A 630 -0.95 2.92 -8.72
N LEU A 631 -1.03 2.08 -7.68
CA LEU A 631 -1.55 2.49 -6.36
C LEU A 631 -0.67 3.55 -5.69
N SER A 632 0.65 3.47 -5.86
CA SER A 632 1.61 4.41 -5.27
C SER A 632 1.55 5.80 -5.90
N THR A 633 1.13 5.89 -7.17
CA THR A 633 0.99 7.15 -7.91
C THR A 633 -0.44 7.66 -7.99
N ASP A 634 -1.42 6.93 -7.44
CA ASP A 634 -2.83 7.31 -7.44
C ASP A 634 -3.08 8.48 -6.49
N GLY A 635 -3.57 9.61 -7.02
CA GLY A 635 -3.85 10.84 -6.26
C GLY A 635 -4.95 10.71 -5.20
N SER A 636 -5.71 9.61 -5.22
CA SER A 636 -6.67 9.29 -4.16
C SER A 636 -6.05 8.58 -2.95
N TYR A 637 -4.75 8.21 -3.04
CA TYR A 637 -3.97 7.54 -1.99
C TYR A 637 -4.64 6.29 -1.42
N PRO A 638 -4.91 5.27 -2.24
CA PRO A 638 -5.67 4.08 -1.81
C PRO A 638 -4.93 3.19 -0.81
N LEU A 639 -3.62 3.33 -0.63
CA LEU A 639 -2.83 2.55 0.32
C LEU A 639 -2.93 3.06 1.77
N ILE A 640 -3.46 4.26 2.01
CA ILE A 640 -3.58 4.83 3.36
C ILE A 640 -4.79 4.21 4.08
N ASN A 641 -4.56 3.57 5.22
CA ASN A 641 -5.63 3.17 6.15
C ASN A 641 -6.20 4.42 6.85
N ARG A 642 -7.22 5.03 6.26
CA ARG A 642 -7.72 6.35 6.69
C ARG A 642 -8.24 6.37 8.11
N PRO A 643 -9.02 5.39 8.62
CA PRO A 643 -9.42 5.35 10.01
C PRO A 643 -8.28 5.46 11.01
N CYS A 644 -7.12 4.87 10.70
CA CYS A 644 -5.99 4.76 11.62
C CYS A 644 -4.85 5.74 11.31
N GLN A 645 -4.70 6.18 10.05
CA GLN A 645 -3.51 6.92 9.60
C GLN A 645 -3.80 8.33 9.12
N GLN A 646 -5.04 8.67 8.81
CA GLN A 646 -5.38 10.03 8.39
C GLN A 646 -5.78 10.89 9.59
N LYS A 647 -4.90 11.76 10.05
CA LYS A 647 -5.21 12.74 11.09
C LYS A 647 -5.85 13.99 10.51
N THR A 648 -6.92 14.45 11.14
CA THR A 648 -7.57 15.73 10.82
C THR A 648 -7.82 16.51 12.10
N ALA A 649 -7.88 17.84 12.00
CA ALA A 649 -8.37 18.64 13.11
C ALA A 649 -9.81 18.20 13.43
N PRO A 650 -10.16 18.00 14.71
CA PRO A 650 -11.50 17.52 15.08
C PRO A 650 -12.60 18.58 14.87
N GLY A 651 -12.23 19.85 14.78
CA GLY A 651 -13.20 20.93 14.68
C GLY A 651 -14.25 20.86 15.79
N SER A 652 -15.49 21.23 15.48
CA SER A 652 -16.58 21.27 16.46
C SER A 652 -16.92 19.92 17.14
N THR A 653 -16.38 18.78 16.68
CA THR A 653 -16.51 17.50 17.40
C THR A 653 -15.71 17.50 18.72
N PHE A 654 -14.76 18.43 18.89
CA PHE A 654 -14.00 18.62 20.12
C PHE A 654 -14.76 19.40 21.20
N LYS A 655 -15.84 20.11 20.85
CA LYS A 655 -16.58 20.98 21.77
C LYS A 655 -17.14 20.26 23.00
N MET A 656 -17.33 18.95 22.98
CA MET A 656 -17.73 18.19 24.16
C MET A 656 -16.59 18.08 25.18
N VAL A 657 -15.33 18.01 24.70
CA VAL A 657 -14.14 18.11 25.60
C VAL A 657 -14.05 19.50 26.19
N SER A 658 -14.28 20.54 25.36
CA SER A 658 -14.27 21.93 25.81
C SER A 658 -15.39 22.19 26.82
N ALA A 659 -16.60 21.66 26.57
CA ALA A 659 -17.72 21.76 27.51
C ALA A 659 -17.40 21.11 28.87
N ALA A 660 -16.77 19.93 28.86
CA ALA A 660 -16.29 19.31 30.10
C ALA A 660 -15.24 20.19 30.83
N ALA A 661 -14.31 20.78 30.06
CA ALA A 661 -13.29 21.67 30.60
C ALA A 661 -13.92 22.94 31.18
N ASP A 662 -14.83 23.59 30.46
CA ASP A 662 -15.53 24.81 30.90
C ASP A 662 -16.28 24.62 32.21
N LEU A 663 -17.08 23.54 32.31
CA LEU A 663 -17.89 23.20 33.46
C LEU A 663 -17.05 22.76 34.69
N LEU A 664 -15.97 22.04 34.46
CA LEU A 664 -15.14 21.50 35.56
C LEU A 664 -14.08 22.46 36.05
N THR A 665 -13.67 23.40 35.23
CA THR A 665 -12.77 24.51 35.65
C THR A 665 -13.55 25.68 36.23
N GLY A 666 -14.87 25.70 36.07
CA GLY A 666 -15.71 26.85 36.47
C GLY A 666 -15.59 28.06 35.54
N ALA A 667 -14.96 27.88 34.35
CA ALA A 667 -14.87 28.95 33.36
C ALA A 667 -16.23 29.37 32.84
N ILE A 668 -17.15 28.44 32.71
CA ILE A 668 -18.57 28.67 32.38
C ILE A 668 -19.44 27.80 33.28
N GLY A 669 -20.53 28.39 33.84
CA GLY A 669 -21.53 27.69 34.64
C GLY A 669 -22.54 26.92 33.77
N ASP A 670 -23.11 25.81 34.28
CA ASP A 670 -24.01 24.93 33.52
C ASP A 670 -25.22 25.63 32.91
N HIS A 671 -25.82 26.58 33.63
CA HIS A 671 -26.97 27.36 33.17
C HIS A 671 -26.61 28.82 32.82
N GLU A 672 -25.32 29.12 32.82
CA GLU A 672 -24.86 30.45 32.46
C GLU A 672 -25.20 30.79 31.02
N LYS A 673 -25.79 31.95 30.79
CA LYS A 673 -26.11 32.44 29.45
C LYS A 673 -25.10 33.48 29.02
N ILE A 674 -24.48 33.24 27.84
CA ILE A 674 -23.55 34.17 27.21
C ILE A 674 -24.22 34.73 25.95
N TYR A 675 -24.16 36.06 25.77
CA TYR A 675 -24.59 36.68 24.53
C TYR A 675 -23.56 36.45 23.44
N ALA A 676 -23.81 35.45 22.61
CA ALA A 676 -22.89 34.98 21.55
C ALA A 676 -22.98 35.89 20.32
N LYS A 677 -21.97 36.74 20.15
CA LYS A 677 -21.80 37.63 18.99
C LYS A 677 -21.22 36.89 17.79
N VAL A 678 -21.12 37.54 16.65
CA VAL A 678 -20.49 37.03 15.43
C VAL A 678 -18.98 37.01 15.55
N LEU A 679 -18.38 38.04 16.14
CA LEU A 679 -16.93 38.23 16.25
C LEU A 679 -16.52 38.30 17.72
N PHE A 680 -15.54 37.44 18.08
CA PHE A 680 -14.87 37.45 19.36
C PHE A 680 -13.61 38.31 19.28
N THR A 681 -13.52 39.34 20.14
CA THR A 681 -12.51 40.41 20.07
C THR A 681 -11.71 40.61 21.35
N LYS A 682 -11.76 39.64 22.30
CA LYS A 682 -11.05 39.77 23.59
C LYS A 682 -9.55 39.37 23.51
N THR A 683 -9.06 38.97 22.35
CA THR A 683 -7.67 38.65 22.08
C THR A 683 -7.16 39.48 20.91
N ASP A 684 -5.82 39.60 20.77
CA ASP A 684 -5.18 40.37 19.70
C ASP A 684 -5.53 39.89 18.30
N LYS A 685 -5.90 38.62 18.17
CA LYS A 685 -6.37 38.03 16.91
C LYS A 685 -7.86 37.72 16.99
N PRO A 686 -8.76 38.61 16.50
CA PRO A 686 -10.19 38.36 16.51
C PRO A 686 -10.55 37.03 15.85
N ALA A 687 -11.58 36.36 16.38
CA ALA A 687 -12.04 35.05 15.90
C ALA A 687 -13.55 35.12 15.58
N ALA A 688 -13.93 34.74 14.34
CA ALA A 688 -15.30 34.77 13.91
C ALA A 688 -16.05 33.47 14.25
N CYS A 689 -17.34 33.59 14.59
CA CYS A 689 -18.26 32.48 14.58
C CYS A 689 -18.56 32.10 13.12
N TRP A 690 -19.02 30.88 12.88
CA TRP A 690 -19.43 30.43 11.55
C TRP A 690 -20.72 31.14 11.08
N SER A 691 -21.56 31.51 12.01
CA SER A 691 -22.83 32.23 11.74
C SER A 691 -22.55 33.72 11.48
N ASN A 692 -23.23 34.29 10.47
CA ASN A 692 -23.18 35.71 10.14
C ASN A 692 -24.17 36.55 10.97
N VAL A 693 -24.97 35.90 11.83
CA VAL A 693 -25.87 36.53 12.77
C VAL A 693 -25.56 36.07 14.19
N PRO A 694 -25.77 36.93 15.22
CA PRO A 694 -25.56 36.51 16.61
C PRO A 694 -26.47 35.35 17.00
N HIS A 695 -25.96 34.35 17.72
CA HIS A 695 -26.79 33.31 18.31
C HIS A 695 -27.63 33.80 19.51
N GLY A 696 -27.33 34.99 20.02
CA GLY A 696 -28.03 35.62 21.15
C GLY A 696 -27.59 35.03 22.51
N ASN A 697 -28.51 35.12 23.49
CA ASN A 697 -28.26 34.57 24.82
C ASN A 697 -28.46 33.06 24.83
N ILE A 698 -27.40 32.30 24.88
CA ILE A 698 -27.37 30.83 24.85
C ILE A 698 -26.58 30.28 26.03
N ASP A 699 -27.03 29.13 26.52
CA ASP A 699 -26.28 28.28 27.47
C ASP A 699 -25.43 27.24 26.72
N ILE A 700 -24.68 26.45 27.49
CA ILE A 700 -23.71 25.45 26.94
C ILE A 700 -24.42 24.37 26.11
N ARG A 701 -25.65 23.94 26.48
CA ARG A 701 -26.44 22.94 25.73
C ARG A 701 -26.84 23.48 24.36
N THR A 702 -27.36 24.70 24.35
CA THR A 702 -27.71 25.41 23.11
C THR A 702 -26.47 25.74 22.28
N ALA A 703 -25.33 26.05 22.91
CA ALA A 703 -24.07 26.30 22.23
C ALA A 703 -23.56 25.02 21.49
N ILE A 704 -23.76 23.83 22.07
CA ILE A 704 -23.48 22.54 21.41
C ILE A 704 -24.51 22.32 20.26
N GLU A 705 -25.84 22.58 20.50
CA GLU A 705 -26.90 22.45 19.51
C GLU A 705 -26.56 23.19 18.22
N VAL A 706 -26.33 24.51 18.35
CA VAL A 706 -26.07 25.39 17.21
C VAL A 706 -24.57 25.47 16.82
N SER A 707 -23.75 24.67 17.42
CA SER A 707 -22.30 24.66 17.17
C SER A 707 -21.62 26.04 17.32
N CYS A 708 -22.00 26.84 18.30
CA CYS A 708 -21.54 28.23 18.45
C CYS A 708 -20.03 28.29 18.75
N ASN A 709 -19.24 28.94 17.87
CA ASN A 709 -17.82 29.13 18.12
C ASN A 709 -17.58 30.19 19.18
N TYR A 710 -18.33 31.30 19.13
CA TYR A 710 -18.16 32.40 20.07
C TYR A 710 -18.24 31.96 21.52
N PHE A 711 -19.22 31.09 21.83
CA PHE A 711 -19.41 30.56 23.19
C PHE A 711 -18.17 29.83 23.71
N PHE A 712 -17.62 28.94 22.90
CA PHE A 712 -16.44 28.19 23.26
C PHE A 712 -15.15 29.00 23.20
N TYR A 713 -15.06 30.04 22.37
CA TYR A 713 -13.98 31.03 22.45
C TYR A 713 -13.97 31.76 23.81
N GLU A 714 -15.16 32.12 24.31
CA GLU A 714 -15.29 32.71 25.65
C GLU A 714 -14.82 31.74 26.74
N GLY A 715 -15.19 30.47 26.67
CA GLY A 715 -14.69 29.44 27.58
C GLY A 715 -13.17 29.29 27.53
N GLY A 716 -12.59 29.14 26.31
CA GLY A 716 -11.14 29.10 26.11
C GLY A 716 -10.41 30.32 26.62
N TYR A 717 -10.99 31.52 26.42
CA TYR A 717 -10.45 32.79 26.95
C TYR A 717 -10.47 32.80 28.48
N ARG A 718 -11.61 32.47 29.11
CA ARG A 718 -11.76 32.49 30.58
C ARG A 718 -10.83 31.43 31.25
N MET A 719 -10.66 30.26 30.66
CA MET A 719 -9.69 29.26 31.13
C MET A 719 -8.25 29.77 31.05
N SER A 720 -7.98 30.74 30.19
CA SER A 720 -6.67 31.35 29.99
C SER A 720 -6.37 32.54 30.89
N LEU A 721 -7.32 32.98 31.74
CA LEU A 721 -7.08 34.03 32.69
C LEU A 721 -6.27 33.48 33.90
N ASP A 722 -5.23 34.20 34.27
CA ASP A 722 -4.48 33.94 35.51
C ASP A 722 -5.20 34.54 36.74
N SER A 723 -4.56 34.47 37.91
CA SER A 723 -5.12 34.96 39.17
C SER A 723 -5.31 36.48 39.21
N GLU A 724 -4.64 37.22 38.31
CA GLU A 724 -4.75 38.66 38.15
C GLU A 724 -5.73 39.09 37.06
N GLY A 725 -6.33 38.09 36.37
CA GLY A 725 -7.27 38.33 35.27
C GLY A 725 -6.58 38.60 33.92
N LYS A 726 -5.26 38.38 33.80
CA LYS A 726 -4.49 38.58 32.59
C LYS A 726 -4.55 37.36 31.70
N TYR A 727 -4.70 37.56 30.39
CA TYR A 727 -4.75 36.47 29.40
C TYR A 727 -3.38 35.81 29.25
N ASN A 728 -3.36 34.47 29.41
CA ASN A 728 -2.24 33.58 29.19
C ASN A 728 -2.71 32.31 28.42
N SER A 729 -2.47 32.27 27.11
CA SER A 729 -2.89 31.17 26.27
C SER A 729 -2.35 29.80 26.72
N LYS A 730 -1.13 29.77 27.26
CA LYS A 730 -0.51 28.51 27.75
C LYS A 730 -1.32 27.89 28.89
N LEU A 731 -1.79 28.71 29.84
CA LEU A 731 -2.62 28.26 30.95
C LEU A 731 -3.94 27.64 30.47
N GLY A 732 -4.60 28.26 29.46
CA GLY A 732 -5.80 27.71 28.85
C GLY A 732 -5.56 26.40 28.11
N LEU A 733 -4.43 26.30 27.38
CA LEU A 733 -4.02 25.06 26.70
C LEU A 733 -3.73 23.93 27.67
N GLU A 734 -3.04 24.20 28.76
CA GLU A 734 -2.78 23.19 29.80
C GLU A 734 -4.08 22.62 30.38
N LYS A 735 -5.09 23.48 30.63
CA LYS A 735 -6.42 23.03 31.09
C LYS A 735 -7.13 22.23 30.02
N LEU A 736 -7.22 22.71 28.77
CA LEU A 736 -7.84 21.98 27.67
C LEU A 736 -7.18 20.62 27.41
N ASN A 737 -5.84 20.58 27.38
CA ASN A 737 -5.08 19.36 27.13
C ASN A 737 -5.22 18.32 28.25
N LYS A 738 -5.42 18.77 29.51
CA LYS A 738 -5.75 17.89 30.63
C LYS A 738 -7.05 17.12 30.36
N TYR A 739 -8.10 17.83 29.92
CA TYR A 739 -9.38 17.18 29.62
C TYR A 739 -9.33 16.38 28.31
N ALA A 740 -8.62 16.85 27.28
CA ALA A 740 -8.36 16.08 26.08
C ALA A 740 -7.70 14.72 26.41
N ALA A 741 -6.70 14.73 27.28
CA ALA A 741 -6.03 13.51 27.75
C ALA A 741 -6.96 12.56 28.50
N MET A 742 -7.93 13.09 29.30
CA MET A 742 -8.94 12.28 29.99
C MET A 742 -9.83 11.53 28.98
N PHE A 743 -10.14 12.15 27.84
CA PHE A 743 -10.92 11.51 26.76
C PHE A 743 -10.07 10.67 25.82
N GLY A 744 -8.79 10.44 26.13
CA GLY A 744 -7.90 9.54 25.37
C GLY A 744 -7.03 10.24 24.34
N PHE A 745 -7.11 11.57 24.20
CA PHE A 745 -6.25 12.34 23.30
C PHE A 745 -4.96 12.75 24.05
N LYS A 746 -3.99 11.84 24.09
CA LYS A 746 -2.71 12.05 24.77
C LYS A 746 -1.58 11.54 23.88
N LYS A 747 -0.49 12.27 23.77
CA LYS A 747 0.73 11.83 23.09
C LYS A 747 1.21 10.49 23.68
N GLY A 748 1.66 9.58 22.82
CA GLY A 748 2.07 8.24 23.19
C GLY A 748 0.89 7.26 23.40
N THR A 749 -0.32 7.60 22.95
CA THR A 749 -1.51 6.70 23.04
C THR A 749 -2.18 6.53 21.68
N THR A 750 -2.90 5.41 21.53
CA THR A 750 -3.73 5.10 20.37
C THR A 750 -5.14 4.73 20.81
N SER A 751 -6.03 4.49 19.87
CA SER A 751 -7.38 3.99 20.18
C SER A 751 -7.37 2.58 20.76
N GLY A 752 -6.30 1.83 20.56
CA GLY A 752 -6.11 0.45 21.00
C GLY A 752 -6.43 -0.59 19.94
N VAL A 753 -6.93 -0.17 18.76
CA VAL A 753 -7.11 -1.07 17.62
C VAL A 753 -5.78 -1.75 17.26
N GLU A 754 -5.85 -3.04 16.94
CA GLU A 754 -4.65 -3.87 16.69
C GLU A 754 -4.02 -3.65 15.30
N LEU A 755 -4.24 -2.48 14.72
CA LEU A 755 -3.69 -2.04 13.44
C LEU A 755 -2.71 -0.89 13.68
N TYR A 756 -1.83 -0.64 12.73
CA TYR A 756 -0.92 0.50 12.81
C TYR A 756 -1.70 1.82 12.78
N GLU A 757 -1.62 2.58 13.86
CA GLU A 757 -2.35 3.82 14.09
C GLU A 757 -1.39 4.95 14.46
N TYR A 758 -1.60 6.14 13.86
CA TYR A 758 -0.85 7.34 14.22
C TYR A 758 -1.32 7.90 15.57
N GLU A 759 -0.37 8.39 16.35
CA GLU A 759 -0.65 9.06 17.61
C GLU A 759 -1.39 10.40 17.41
N PRO A 760 -2.19 10.84 18.40
CA PRO A 760 -2.85 12.14 18.36
C PRO A 760 -1.86 13.29 18.41
N SER A 761 -2.08 14.34 17.64
CA SER A 761 -1.38 15.62 17.78
C SER A 761 -2.13 16.51 18.77
N ILE A 762 -1.41 16.98 19.77
CA ILE A 762 -1.96 17.81 20.86
C ILE A 762 -1.65 19.26 20.60
N SER A 763 -2.65 20.17 20.81
CA SER A 763 -2.45 21.57 20.51
C SER A 763 -1.50 22.26 21.50
N ASP A 764 -0.60 23.04 20.94
CA ASP A 764 0.38 23.89 21.62
C ASP A 764 0.22 25.38 21.24
N THR A 765 -0.77 25.70 20.42
CA THR A 765 -1.02 27.05 19.91
C THR A 765 -2.44 27.53 20.23
N ASP A 766 -2.63 28.78 20.57
CA ASP A 766 -3.88 29.53 20.65
C ASP A 766 -5.04 28.79 21.37
N SER A 767 -5.14 28.95 22.69
CA SER A 767 -6.19 28.32 23.52
C SER A 767 -7.62 28.62 23.05
N VAL A 768 -7.87 29.82 22.51
CA VAL A 768 -9.20 30.26 22.05
C VAL A 768 -9.61 29.44 20.82
N ARG A 769 -8.72 29.29 19.82
CA ARG A 769 -9.04 28.47 18.64
C ARG A 769 -9.00 26.98 18.96
N SER A 770 -8.14 26.57 19.89
CA SER A 770 -8.10 25.18 20.35
C SER A 770 -9.38 24.74 21.05
N SER A 771 -10.11 25.66 21.72
CA SER A 771 -11.41 25.35 22.37
C SER A 771 -12.52 24.92 21.40
N ILE A 772 -12.37 25.18 20.09
CA ILE A 772 -13.27 24.70 19.07
C ILE A 772 -12.67 23.53 18.24
N GLY A 773 -11.59 22.92 18.70
CA GLY A 773 -10.92 21.82 18.03
C GLY A 773 -10.11 22.21 16.79
N GLN A 774 -9.67 23.47 16.74
CA GLN A 774 -8.71 24.00 15.78
C GLN A 774 -7.30 24.10 16.44
N GLY A 775 -6.45 24.97 15.98
CA GLY A 775 -5.06 25.02 16.44
C GLY A 775 -4.23 23.89 15.80
N SER A 776 -3.39 23.23 16.59
CA SER A 776 -2.56 22.09 16.14
C SER A 776 -3.11 20.70 16.53
N TYR A 777 -4.35 20.62 17.01
CA TYR A 777 -5.02 19.35 17.22
C TYR A 777 -5.21 18.59 15.90
N ALA A 778 -4.80 17.31 15.89
CA ALA A 778 -5.10 16.41 14.79
C ALA A 778 -5.25 14.98 15.29
N PHE A 779 -6.40 14.36 15.01
CA PHE A 779 -6.78 13.04 15.50
C PHE A 779 -7.18 12.12 14.35
N THR A 780 -6.99 10.83 14.56
CA THR A 780 -7.50 9.80 13.64
C THR A 780 -9.00 9.57 13.87
N PRO A 781 -9.75 9.11 12.85
CA PRO A 781 -11.15 8.72 13.01
C PRO A 781 -11.38 7.67 14.10
N THR A 782 -10.46 6.73 14.30
CA THR A 782 -10.51 5.73 15.39
C THR A 782 -10.42 6.37 16.77
N GLN A 783 -9.57 7.38 16.96
CA GLN A 783 -9.48 8.13 18.21
C GLN A 783 -10.78 8.90 18.49
N ILE A 784 -11.36 9.55 17.47
CA ILE A 784 -12.65 10.23 17.60
C ILE A 784 -13.77 9.23 17.87
N ALA A 785 -13.77 8.06 17.27
CA ALA A 785 -14.75 7.01 17.51
C ALA A 785 -14.69 6.47 18.96
N ARG A 786 -13.46 6.23 19.47
CA ARG A 786 -13.24 5.82 20.87
C ARG A 786 -13.76 6.85 21.87
N TYR A 787 -13.46 8.09 21.64
CA TYR A 787 -13.92 9.23 22.43
C TYR A 787 -15.47 9.35 22.42
N THR A 788 -16.09 9.21 21.24
CA THR A 788 -17.54 9.25 21.08
C THR A 788 -18.22 8.09 21.79
N ALA A 789 -17.63 6.89 21.72
CA ALA A 789 -18.11 5.72 22.46
C ALA A 789 -18.06 5.98 23.98
N ALA A 790 -17.01 6.64 24.48
CA ALA A 790 -16.91 7.01 25.89
C ALA A 790 -17.99 8.03 26.34
N ILE A 791 -18.39 8.96 25.46
CA ILE A 791 -19.53 9.86 25.75
C ILE A 791 -20.84 9.06 25.77
N ALA A 792 -21.01 8.15 24.82
CA ALA A 792 -22.21 7.32 24.72
C ALA A 792 -22.43 6.48 25.99
N ASN A 793 -21.40 5.86 26.52
CA ASN A 793 -21.45 4.97 27.69
C ASN A 793 -21.21 5.68 29.04
N LYS A 794 -21.11 7.01 29.05
CA LYS A 794 -20.90 7.86 30.25
C LYS A 794 -19.56 7.61 30.96
N GLY A 795 -18.49 7.44 30.19
CA GLY A 795 -17.13 7.58 30.66
C GLY A 795 -16.21 6.36 30.53
N THR A 796 -16.70 5.19 30.19
CA THR A 796 -15.83 4.03 29.99
C THR A 796 -15.08 4.19 28.65
N LEU A 797 -13.77 4.43 28.71
CA LEU A 797 -12.92 4.64 27.54
C LEU A 797 -12.37 3.28 27.05
N ASN A 798 -13.27 2.42 26.54
CA ASN A 798 -12.89 1.12 26.02
C ASN A 798 -11.81 1.22 24.94
N TYR A 799 -10.85 0.30 24.94
CA TYR A 799 -9.94 0.15 23.81
C TYR A 799 -10.72 -0.45 22.64
N LEU A 800 -10.51 0.10 21.46
CA LEU A 800 -11.10 -0.46 20.25
C LEU A 800 -10.39 -1.76 19.88
N THR A 801 -11.16 -2.73 19.38
CA THR A 801 -10.61 -4.00 18.90
C THR A 801 -11.33 -4.46 17.64
N VAL A 802 -10.56 -5.01 16.71
CA VAL A 802 -11.05 -5.71 15.51
C VAL A 802 -11.04 -7.23 15.69
N ILE A 803 -10.52 -7.72 16.82
CA ILE A 803 -10.42 -9.15 17.10
C ILE A 803 -11.48 -9.56 18.14
N LYS A 804 -12.30 -10.52 17.76
CA LYS A 804 -13.29 -11.16 18.65
C LYS A 804 -12.68 -12.33 19.43
N GLU A 805 -12.13 -13.30 18.73
CA GLU A 805 -11.52 -14.50 19.29
C GLU A 805 -10.54 -15.17 18.32
N ILE A 806 -9.65 -15.98 18.85
CA ILE A 806 -8.71 -16.81 18.08
C ILE A 806 -8.95 -18.27 18.48
N LYS A 807 -9.12 -19.15 17.52
CA LYS A 807 -9.38 -20.59 17.71
C LYS A 807 -8.32 -21.45 17.05
N ASP A 808 -7.95 -22.54 17.72
CA ASP A 808 -7.10 -23.56 17.11
C ASP A 808 -7.88 -24.37 16.04
N ILE A 809 -7.20 -25.25 15.32
CA ILE A 809 -7.79 -26.11 14.30
C ILE A 809 -8.90 -27.03 14.84
N ASN A 810 -8.93 -27.31 16.14
CA ASN A 810 -9.95 -28.12 16.79
C ASN A 810 -11.15 -27.27 17.27
N GLY A 811 -11.13 -25.97 17.03
CA GLY A 811 -12.18 -25.04 17.45
C GLY A 811 -12.07 -24.58 18.92
N ASN A 812 -10.99 -24.92 19.64
CA ASN A 812 -10.77 -24.46 21.00
C ASN A 812 -10.31 -22.99 20.99
N THR A 813 -10.84 -22.20 21.91
CA THR A 813 -10.44 -20.79 22.04
C THR A 813 -9.03 -20.68 22.63
N VAL A 814 -8.09 -20.21 21.82
CA VAL A 814 -6.70 -19.91 22.23
C VAL A 814 -6.63 -18.54 22.91
N LYS A 815 -7.38 -17.58 22.37
CA LYS A 815 -7.44 -16.21 22.89
C LYS A 815 -8.83 -15.62 22.68
N ASN A 816 -9.37 -15.03 23.74
CA ASN A 816 -10.64 -14.28 23.67
C ASN A 816 -10.37 -12.85 24.14
N THR A 817 -10.71 -11.86 23.31
CA THR A 817 -10.48 -10.43 23.60
C THR A 817 -11.35 -9.94 24.75
N VAL A 818 -12.55 -10.52 24.93
CA VAL A 818 -13.43 -10.20 26.07
C VAL A 818 -12.75 -10.54 27.41
N SER A 819 -11.96 -11.60 27.47
CA SER A 819 -11.18 -11.95 28.66
C SER A 819 -9.99 -11.03 28.91
N ASN A 820 -9.39 -10.49 27.84
CA ASN A 820 -8.26 -9.55 27.93
C ASN A 820 -8.68 -8.12 28.32
N SER A 821 -9.91 -7.69 27.95
CA SER A 821 -10.46 -6.41 28.40
C SER A 821 -10.69 -6.36 29.91
N LYS A 822 -10.94 -7.50 30.55
CA LYS A 822 -11.02 -7.62 32.02
C LYS A 822 -9.67 -7.51 32.71
N ASN A 823 -8.56 -7.80 32.02
CA ASN A 823 -7.20 -7.76 32.59
C ASN A 823 -6.49 -6.40 32.39
N LYS A 824 -6.93 -5.57 31.43
CA LYS A 824 -6.45 -4.19 31.29
C LYS A 824 -7.41 -3.28 32.05
N LYS A 825 -6.91 -2.56 33.05
CA LYS A 825 -7.68 -1.54 33.76
C LYS A 825 -8.16 -0.49 32.74
N THR A 826 -9.42 -0.63 32.27
CA THR A 826 -10.02 0.25 31.26
C THR A 826 -10.09 1.66 31.82
N PRO A 827 -9.49 2.69 31.17
CA PRO A 827 -9.52 4.05 31.66
C PRO A 827 -10.97 4.55 31.80
N GLN A 828 -11.22 5.35 32.82
CA GLN A 828 -12.51 5.99 33.07
C GLN A 828 -12.38 7.50 32.95
N VAL A 829 -13.27 8.12 32.20
CA VAL A 829 -13.45 9.55 32.13
C VAL A 829 -14.36 9.96 33.28
N SER A 830 -13.77 10.41 34.37
CA SER A 830 -14.50 10.75 35.58
C SER A 830 -15.07 12.18 35.51
N LEU A 831 -16.31 12.32 35.09
CA LEU A 831 -17.07 13.58 35.11
C LEU A 831 -18.26 13.44 36.07
N ARG A 832 -18.72 14.59 36.62
CA ARG A 832 -19.95 14.64 37.42
C ARG A 832 -21.17 14.27 36.54
N PRO A 833 -22.23 13.71 37.10
CA PRO A 833 -23.42 13.30 36.36
C PRO A 833 -24.10 14.44 35.57
N ASP A 834 -24.10 15.67 36.12
CA ASP A 834 -24.63 16.87 35.48
C ASP A 834 -23.84 17.23 34.20
N VAL A 835 -22.52 17.13 34.23
CA VAL A 835 -21.65 17.37 33.08
C VAL A 835 -21.94 16.35 31.96
N TRP A 836 -22.09 15.07 32.31
CA TRP A 836 -22.48 14.05 31.34
C TRP A 836 -23.85 14.32 30.71
N SER A 837 -24.83 14.74 31.53
CA SER A 837 -26.15 15.10 31.04
C SER A 837 -26.04 16.26 30.05
N THR A 838 -25.36 17.34 30.45
CA THR A 838 -25.20 18.55 29.63
C THR A 838 -24.57 18.26 28.26
N ILE A 839 -23.49 17.50 28.21
CA ILE A 839 -22.83 17.15 26.95
C ILE A 839 -23.75 16.29 26.07
N ARG A 840 -24.38 15.25 26.66
CA ARG A 840 -25.23 14.31 25.91
C ARG A 840 -26.52 14.98 25.42
N ASP A 841 -27.14 15.83 26.25
CA ASP A 841 -28.32 16.61 25.87
C ASP A 841 -28.00 17.59 24.74
N GLY A 842 -26.85 18.27 24.80
CA GLY A 842 -26.35 19.11 23.72
C GLY A 842 -26.17 18.36 22.42
N MET A 843 -25.58 17.16 22.46
CA MET A 843 -25.46 16.28 21.27
C MET A 843 -26.82 15.79 20.75
N TYR A 844 -27.77 15.51 21.64
CA TYR A 844 -29.14 15.16 21.23
C TYR A 844 -29.84 16.33 20.54
N LEU A 845 -29.72 17.52 21.11
CA LEU A 845 -30.31 18.74 20.54
C LEU A 845 -29.67 19.10 19.18
N ALA A 846 -28.36 18.86 19.00
CA ALA A 846 -27.68 19.13 17.74
C ALA A 846 -28.24 18.32 16.56
N VAL A 847 -28.93 17.21 16.81
CA VAL A 847 -29.63 16.43 15.79
C VAL A 847 -31.13 16.66 15.79
N ASN A 848 -31.79 16.77 16.97
CA ASN A 848 -33.23 16.72 17.09
C ASN A 848 -33.86 18.07 17.52
N GLY A 849 -33.05 19.01 17.97
CA GLY A 849 -33.49 20.28 18.54
C GLY A 849 -34.20 21.21 17.55
N SER A 850 -34.86 22.24 18.06
CA SER A 850 -35.59 23.20 17.24
C SER A 850 -34.70 24.11 16.41
N ARG A 851 -33.45 24.30 16.84
CA ARG A 851 -32.42 25.10 16.15
C ARG A 851 -31.44 24.27 15.31
N SER A 852 -31.61 22.93 15.30
CA SER A 852 -30.74 22.04 14.54
C SER A 852 -30.94 22.18 13.03
N SER A 853 -29.87 22.44 12.30
CA SER A 853 -29.84 22.41 10.82
C SER A 853 -29.96 21.00 10.23
N HIS A 854 -29.80 19.96 11.06
CA HIS A 854 -29.73 18.56 10.64
C HIS A 854 -31.00 17.76 10.91
N LYS A 855 -32.03 18.35 11.55
CA LYS A 855 -33.26 17.66 11.95
C LYS A 855 -33.99 16.97 10.81
N GLU A 856 -34.05 17.59 9.64
CA GLU A 856 -34.70 17.01 8.45
C GLU A 856 -33.89 15.82 7.88
N LEU A 857 -32.56 15.84 8.02
CA LEU A 857 -31.69 14.80 7.54
C LEU A 857 -31.95 13.47 8.28
N PHE A 858 -32.23 13.53 9.59
CA PHE A 858 -32.45 12.38 10.45
C PHE A 858 -33.94 12.10 10.75
N LYS A 859 -34.89 12.68 10.01
CA LYS A 859 -36.33 12.57 10.29
C LYS A 859 -36.90 11.16 10.34
N LYS A 860 -36.32 10.23 9.53
CA LYS A 860 -36.74 8.82 9.50
C LYS A 860 -36.34 8.04 10.76
N VAL A 861 -35.27 8.47 11.41
CA VAL A 861 -34.72 7.90 12.64
C VAL A 861 -34.78 8.89 13.80
N LYS A 862 -35.83 9.71 13.78
CA LYS A 862 -36.06 10.80 14.74
C LYS A 862 -36.02 10.30 16.19
N ASN A 863 -35.47 11.13 17.08
CA ASN A 863 -35.35 10.92 18.52
C ASN A 863 -34.46 9.72 18.96
N LEU A 864 -33.80 9.05 18.03
CA LEU A 864 -32.88 7.95 18.35
C LEU A 864 -31.44 8.42 18.51
N ILE A 865 -31.01 9.44 17.79
CA ILE A 865 -29.59 9.76 17.57
C ILE A 865 -29.20 10.97 18.41
N ALA A 866 -28.01 10.90 19.00
CA ALA A 866 -27.27 12.06 19.48
C ALA A 866 -25.96 12.17 18.68
N GLY A 867 -25.62 13.36 18.19
CA GLY A 867 -24.46 13.52 17.35
C GLY A 867 -23.89 14.93 17.35
N LYS A 868 -22.73 15.11 16.74
CA LYS A 868 -22.09 16.42 16.55
C LYS A 868 -21.37 16.48 15.24
N THR A 869 -21.64 17.53 14.50
CA THR A 869 -20.95 17.91 13.28
C THR A 869 -19.60 18.58 13.60
N GLY A 870 -18.66 18.43 12.68
CA GLY A 870 -17.37 19.12 12.71
C GLY A 870 -16.98 19.58 11.31
N THR A 871 -16.66 20.86 11.19
CA THR A 871 -16.03 21.42 10.00
C THR A 871 -14.65 21.88 10.41
N ALA A 872 -13.62 21.38 9.72
CA ALA A 872 -12.24 21.69 10.03
C ALA A 872 -11.53 22.26 8.81
N GLN A 873 -11.08 23.50 8.93
CA GLN A 873 -10.35 24.18 7.88
C GLN A 873 -8.91 23.68 7.85
N PHE A 874 -8.44 23.23 6.68
CA PHE A 874 -7.05 22.86 6.46
C PHE A 874 -6.27 23.97 5.73
N SER A 875 -6.83 24.50 4.66
CA SER A 875 -6.26 25.62 3.91
C SER A 875 -7.34 26.46 3.27
N LYS A 876 -7.02 27.71 2.91
CA LYS A 876 -7.93 28.57 2.14
C LYS A 876 -8.10 28.14 0.67
N GLN A 877 -7.25 27.21 0.22
CA GLN A 877 -7.18 26.81 -1.20
C GLN A 877 -7.90 25.48 -1.47
N ARG A 878 -8.23 24.71 -0.42
CA ARG A 878 -8.96 23.43 -0.50
C ARG A 878 -10.25 23.52 0.31
N ALA A 879 -11.21 22.66 -0.02
CA ALA A 879 -12.44 22.54 0.73
C ALA A 879 -12.18 22.08 2.18
N ASP A 880 -13.06 22.49 3.09
CA ASP A 880 -12.98 22.09 4.50
C ASP A 880 -13.26 20.60 4.69
N HIS A 881 -12.68 20.00 5.72
CA HIS A 881 -12.98 18.62 6.11
C HIS A 881 -14.39 18.53 6.70
N SER A 882 -15.13 17.49 6.32
CA SER A 882 -16.45 17.17 6.82
C SER A 882 -16.39 16.04 7.83
N LEU A 883 -16.82 16.30 9.05
CA LEU A 883 -16.84 15.31 10.14
C LEU A 883 -18.24 15.22 10.74
N PHE A 884 -18.64 14.02 11.11
CA PHE A 884 -19.81 13.78 11.94
C PHE A 884 -19.56 12.60 12.86
N THR A 885 -19.83 12.79 14.14
CA THR A 885 -19.74 11.73 15.15
C THR A 885 -21.04 11.63 15.93
N SER A 886 -21.47 10.40 16.22
CA SER A 886 -22.80 10.16 16.81
C SER A 886 -22.88 8.82 17.52
N TYR A 887 -23.95 8.63 18.26
CA TYR A 887 -24.33 7.35 18.85
C TYR A 887 -25.85 7.18 18.89
N ALA A 888 -26.29 5.94 18.92
CA ALA A 888 -27.70 5.57 18.97
C ALA A 888 -27.93 4.22 19.65
N PRO A 889 -29.14 3.96 20.25
CA PRO A 889 -30.12 4.97 20.65
C PRO A 889 -29.59 5.93 21.75
N TYR A 890 -30.05 7.16 21.80
CA TYR A 890 -29.60 8.15 22.78
C TYR A 890 -29.72 7.68 24.25
N LYS A 891 -30.84 7.03 24.62
CA LYS A 891 -31.07 6.57 26.00
C LYS A 891 -30.24 5.35 26.37
N ASN A 892 -30.14 4.37 25.45
CA ASN A 892 -29.40 3.13 25.64
C ASN A 892 -28.50 2.85 24.43
N PRO A 893 -27.32 3.46 24.36
CA PRO A 893 -26.44 3.37 23.21
C PRO A 893 -26.00 1.93 22.90
N LYS A 894 -26.21 1.49 21.65
CA LYS A 894 -25.80 0.19 21.13
C LYS A 894 -24.71 0.33 20.08
N ILE A 895 -24.68 1.47 19.40
CA ILE A 895 -23.78 1.73 18.30
C ILE A 895 -23.31 3.17 18.32
N SER A 896 -22.05 3.43 17.99
CA SER A 896 -21.56 4.76 17.69
C SER A 896 -20.89 4.80 16.32
N VAL A 897 -20.98 5.93 15.64
CA VAL A 897 -20.55 6.12 14.27
C VAL A 897 -19.72 7.40 14.17
N THR A 898 -18.56 7.30 13.57
CA THR A 898 -17.72 8.45 13.20
C THR A 898 -17.44 8.41 11.71
N CYS A 899 -17.84 9.46 10.99
CA CYS A 899 -17.58 9.64 9.57
C CYS A 899 -16.69 10.85 9.36
N VAL A 900 -15.62 10.68 8.57
CA VAL A 900 -14.68 11.75 8.19
C VAL A 900 -14.48 11.73 6.67
N ILE A 901 -14.81 12.85 6.03
CA ILE A 901 -14.60 13.07 4.59
C ILE A 901 -13.60 14.23 4.45
N PRO A 902 -12.33 13.95 4.18
CA PRO A 902 -11.34 15.00 3.90
C PRO A 902 -11.77 15.86 2.73
N ASN A 903 -11.66 17.17 2.86
CA ASN A 903 -12.08 18.15 1.86
C ASN A 903 -13.56 17.97 1.40
N GLY A 904 -14.40 17.54 2.35
CA GLY A 904 -15.81 17.20 2.12
C GLY A 904 -16.75 18.41 2.08
N TYR A 905 -16.25 19.63 2.04
CA TYR A 905 -16.90 20.92 1.96
C TYR A 905 -17.65 21.35 3.24
N THR A 906 -18.64 20.61 3.67
CA THR A 906 -19.44 20.95 4.86
C THR A 906 -19.67 19.70 5.71
N SER A 907 -19.81 19.88 7.02
CA SER A 907 -20.10 18.78 7.96
C SER A 907 -21.43 18.08 7.68
N GLY A 908 -22.36 18.73 7.00
CA GLY A 908 -23.62 18.13 6.54
C GLY A 908 -23.43 16.95 5.60
N ASN A 909 -22.31 16.88 4.88
CA ASN A 909 -22.01 15.77 3.97
C ASN A 909 -21.64 14.48 4.74
N ALA A 910 -20.81 14.56 5.78
CA ALA A 910 -20.57 13.41 6.65
C ALA A 910 -21.83 12.98 7.44
N ALA A 911 -22.64 13.98 7.86
CA ALA A 911 -23.93 13.71 8.52
C ALA A 911 -24.92 13.00 7.57
N SER A 912 -24.92 13.34 6.27
CA SER A 912 -25.75 12.67 5.24
C SER A 912 -25.40 11.18 5.11
N ALA A 913 -24.10 10.87 5.01
CA ALA A 913 -23.64 9.47 4.95
C ALA A 913 -24.04 8.68 6.20
N VAL A 914 -23.95 9.31 7.38
CA VAL A 914 -24.36 8.67 8.65
C VAL A 914 -25.88 8.54 8.77
N ALA A 915 -26.66 9.46 8.20
CA ALA A 915 -28.11 9.34 8.17
C ALA A 915 -28.55 8.14 7.31
N ASP A 916 -27.95 7.97 6.11
CA ASP A 916 -28.20 6.81 5.25
C ASP A 916 -27.84 5.49 5.96
N PHE A 917 -26.72 5.47 6.72
CA PHE A 917 -26.36 4.32 7.56
C PHE A 917 -27.40 4.01 8.64
N TYR A 918 -27.89 5.02 9.38
CA TYR A 918 -28.89 4.79 10.42
C TYR A 918 -30.26 4.42 9.84
N GLU A 919 -30.63 4.92 8.67
CA GLU A 919 -31.84 4.51 7.94
C GLU A 919 -31.78 3.00 7.62
N TYR A 920 -30.62 2.49 7.22
CA TYR A 920 -30.39 1.07 7.03
C TYR A 920 -30.41 0.30 8.35
N TYR A 921 -29.64 0.75 9.34
CA TYR A 921 -29.39 0.01 10.57
C TYR A 921 -30.64 -0.13 11.47
N PHE A 922 -31.52 0.85 11.49
CA PHE A 922 -32.76 0.88 12.27
C PHE A 922 -34.03 0.76 11.43
N GLY A 923 -33.94 0.75 10.13
CA GLY A 923 -35.05 0.63 9.18
C GLY A 923 -35.22 -0.78 8.64
N ASP A 924 -36.22 -0.95 7.77
CA ASP A 924 -36.53 -2.23 7.09
C ASP A 924 -35.87 -2.35 5.70
N GLU A 925 -34.90 -1.48 5.37
CA GLU A 925 -34.23 -1.52 4.06
C GLU A 925 -33.19 -2.65 4.01
N ASP A 926 -33.27 -3.50 2.96
CA ASP A 926 -32.29 -4.51 2.71
C ASP A 926 -31.04 -3.97 1.96
N GLU A 927 -29.98 -4.75 1.96
CA GLU A 927 -28.71 -4.41 1.30
C GLU A 927 -28.91 -4.19 -0.21
N GLU A 928 -29.77 -4.99 -0.85
CA GLU A 928 -29.99 -4.95 -2.29
C GLU A 928 -30.73 -3.68 -2.72
N ALA A 929 -31.74 -3.25 -1.95
CA ALA A 929 -32.45 -2.00 -2.15
C ALA A 929 -31.50 -0.80 -1.99
N LEU A 930 -30.61 -0.83 -1.00
CA LEU A 930 -29.66 0.24 -0.75
C LEU A 930 -28.58 0.30 -1.86
N ASN A 931 -28.11 -0.83 -2.33
CA ASN A 931 -27.14 -0.88 -3.42
C ASN A 931 -27.71 -0.43 -4.78
N LYS A 932 -29.02 -0.64 -5.02
CA LYS A 932 -29.73 -0.18 -6.21
C LYS A 932 -30.10 1.31 -6.20
N LYS A 933 -30.07 1.98 -5.04
CA LYS A 933 -30.32 3.44 -4.97
C LYS A 933 -29.28 4.17 -5.80
N ALA A 934 -29.73 4.98 -6.75
CA ALA A 934 -28.86 5.88 -7.50
C ALA A 934 -28.21 6.93 -6.55
N VAL A 935 -27.05 7.46 -6.98
CA VAL A 935 -26.44 8.60 -6.28
C VAL A 935 -27.44 9.74 -6.17
N LYS A 936 -27.70 10.20 -4.95
CA LYS A 936 -28.63 11.31 -4.68
C LYS A 936 -28.01 12.61 -5.21
N GLU A 937 -28.73 13.35 -6.05
CA GLU A 937 -28.30 14.71 -6.41
C GLU A 937 -28.53 15.64 -5.19
N LYS A 938 -27.48 16.29 -4.72
CA LYS A 938 -27.60 17.26 -3.64
C LYS A 938 -28.26 18.53 -4.15
N VAL A 939 -29.39 18.87 -3.56
CA VAL A 939 -30.03 20.17 -3.78
C VAL A 939 -29.11 21.25 -3.19
N LYS A 940 -29.03 22.42 -3.87
CA LYS A 940 -28.08 23.52 -3.59
C LYS A 940 -28.04 24.10 -2.16
N ASN A 941 -28.85 23.61 -1.23
CA ASN A 941 -29.12 24.21 0.10
C ASN A 941 -28.79 23.26 1.26
N ILE A 942 -27.64 22.58 1.25
CA ILE A 942 -27.13 22.06 2.52
C ILE A 942 -26.39 23.23 3.17
N ILE A 943 -26.98 23.78 4.19
CA ILE A 943 -26.51 24.91 4.99
C ILE A 943 -25.16 24.52 5.56
N ALA A 944 -24.12 25.35 5.32
CA ALA A 944 -22.84 25.22 6.02
C ALA A 944 -23.11 25.51 7.53
N ASP A 945 -22.43 24.74 8.37
CA ASP A 945 -22.35 25.05 9.80
C ASP A 945 -21.66 26.40 10.03
#